data_8fc11aad04a0e05d506280457bdf0a0f
#
_entry.id   8fc11aad04a0e05d506280457bdf0a0f
#
_cell.length_a   1.000
_cell.length_b   1.000
_cell.length_c   1.000
_cell.angle_alpha   90.00
_cell.angle_beta   90.00
_cell.angle_gamma   90.00
#
_symmetry.space_group_name_H-M   'P 1'
#
loop_
_entity.id
_entity.type
_entity.pdbx_description
1 polymer ?
#
loop_
_entity_poly.entity_id
_entity_poly.type
_entity_poly.pdbx_seq_one_letter_code
_entity_poly.pdbx_strand_id
1 'polypeptide(L)'
;MERRDFIKISALSGVMATLEGCRSVEKQLIRFVPEEELVPGIATWKPSVCTLCSAGCGLLVRVMQGEAEVVRGGQQGLIKMGLAKKLEGNPQHPVNRGKLCARGQAGLQVLYHPDRITHPIKRAGARGSGEFQEISWDQAIKELTAHLAALQASNSTNSLAFLSRPLRGQRHELIERFLKAYGAPPAVWYQPFDEAVLRQANLLSFGHAAMPTFDLGRADYVISFGADFLGTWNSAVAQSIGYGEMRQGRPGRRAKFVQVESRMSQTGANSDEWIPCRPGMEGALALGIAHVILSEKLVPQGAASRAGSLIAGWSSGLPDFTPEAVEKQTGVSAAVIKRLAHELTQSGSAAAMIGGAPLAHTNGLFNALAVNALESLVDTGRDQGQILGFMPALQPAAPAQASLASLSAFAQSALSGQPHAPQLLLLYEANPIFSAPPGLRIREALAKIPTIVSFGSFIDETSAQADLILPDHAPLESWLDSTPESGSMQTVVNLSPPAVLPLHDTHSMPDVLLGVAHQLGGEVAKALPAATYDAMLRAAYVSLRTRAGSVDAKTDDDFWDAAQTQGGWWSTPSPAHNPDHSEVAAAKHAPVSIAAPEFVGAASDFPFYFLPYVSQSFGDGSLAHLPWLQELPDVLTSAMWSSWVEINPKTGERLGIGQGDLVEITSPQGSVRAPAILSPGIAPDMVAMPVGQGHENFGRFAS
;
A
#
# COMPACT_ATOMS: atom_id res chain seq x y z
N MET A 1 -46.67 -39.41 9.14
CA MET A 1 -45.40 -38.93 9.72
C MET A 1 -45.53 -37.43 9.92
N GLU A 2 -45.53 -37.00 11.17
CA GLU A 2 -45.68 -35.59 11.47
C GLU A 2 -44.38 -34.81 11.15
N ARG A 3 -44.55 -33.54 10.74
CA ARG A 3 -43.44 -32.66 10.34
C ARG A 3 -42.31 -32.63 11.39
N ARG A 4 -42.65 -32.84 12.65
CA ARG A 4 -41.72 -32.88 13.82
C ARG A 4 -40.88 -34.16 13.82
N ASP A 5 -41.44 -35.32 13.39
CA ASP A 5 -40.73 -36.59 13.33
C ASP A 5 -39.80 -36.64 12.12
N PHE A 6 -40.18 -36.00 10.99
CA PHE A 6 -39.28 -35.85 9.85
C PHE A 6 -38.03 -35.01 10.21
N ILE A 7 -38.21 -33.92 10.95
CA ILE A 7 -37.10 -33.08 11.38
C ILE A 7 -36.17 -33.83 12.35
N LYS A 8 -36.72 -34.60 13.27
CA LYS A 8 -35.93 -35.44 14.21
C LYS A 8 -35.16 -36.53 13.47
N ILE A 9 -35.75 -37.20 12.53
CA ILE A 9 -35.10 -38.25 11.72
C ILE A 9 -34.04 -37.61 10.81
N SER A 10 -34.32 -36.48 10.21
CA SER A 10 -33.36 -35.75 9.37
C SER A 10 -32.17 -35.21 10.20
N ALA A 11 -32.43 -34.75 11.41
CA ALA A 11 -31.36 -34.30 12.30
C ALA A 11 -30.49 -35.48 12.81
N LEU A 12 -31.11 -36.64 13.15
CA LEU A 12 -30.33 -37.84 13.54
C LEU A 12 -29.54 -38.42 12.36
N SER A 13 -30.14 -38.44 11.15
CA SER A 13 -29.44 -38.90 9.95
C SER A 13 -28.32 -37.96 9.55
N GLY A 14 -28.49 -36.63 9.73
CA GLY A 14 -27.47 -35.64 9.52
C GLY A 14 -26.31 -35.76 10.48
N VAL A 15 -26.57 -36.02 11.77
CA VAL A 15 -25.52 -36.23 12.79
C VAL A 15 -24.77 -37.55 12.58
N MET A 16 -25.46 -38.64 12.20
CA MET A 16 -24.78 -39.90 11.85
C MET A 16 -23.97 -39.79 10.56
N ALA A 17 -24.50 -39.10 9.52
CA ALA A 17 -23.76 -38.89 8.29
C ALA A 17 -22.54 -37.96 8.48
N THR A 18 -22.60 -37.00 9.42
CA THR A 18 -21.44 -36.17 9.75
C THR A 18 -20.39 -36.92 10.55
N LEU A 19 -20.79 -37.88 11.41
CA LEU A 19 -19.83 -38.66 12.19
C LEU A 19 -19.13 -39.76 11.36
N GLU A 20 -19.82 -40.41 10.41
CA GLU A 20 -19.21 -41.36 9.47
C GLU A 20 -18.58 -40.68 8.26
N GLY A 21 -19.18 -39.59 7.76
CA GLY A 21 -18.68 -38.84 6.65
C GLY A 21 -17.36 -38.09 6.95
N CYS A 22 -17.21 -37.55 8.15
CA CYS A 22 -15.93 -36.93 8.55
C CYS A 22 -14.77 -37.95 8.61
N ARG A 23 -15.01 -39.19 9.01
CA ARG A 23 -13.96 -40.22 9.00
C ARG A 23 -13.60 -40.66 7.58
N SER A 24 -14.54 -40.74 6.65
CA SER A 24 -14.26 -41.14 5.28
C SER A 24 -13.71 -40.01 4.44
N VAL A 25 -14.12 -38.75 4.69
CA VAL A 25 -13.61 -37.55 4.01
C VAL A 25 -12.18 -37.25 4.48
N GLU A 26 -11.88 -37.36 5.76
CA GLU A 26 -10.49 -37.23 6.23
C GLU A 26 -9.56 -38.27 5.60
N LYS A 27 -9.99 -39.54 5.52
CA LYS A 27 -9.21 -40.58 4.86
C LYS A 27 -9.08 -40.39 3.36
N GLN A 28 -10.05 -39.78 2.68
CA GLN A 28 -9.98 -39.49 1.24
C GLN A 28 -9.11 -38.27 0.97
N LEU A 29 -9.21 -37.20 1.75
CA LEU A 29 -8.33 -36.04 1.65
C LEU A 29 -6.88 -36.37 1.95
N ILE A 30 -6.64 -37.24 2.93
CA ILE A 30 -5.31 -37.76 3.26
C ILE A 30 -4.71 -38.59 2.11
N ARG A 31 -5.53 -39.24 1.29
CA ARG A 31 -5.06 -40.05 0.15
C ARG A 31 -4.62 -39.23 -1.07
N PHE A 32 -5.00 -37.96 -1.17
CA PHE A 32 -4.53 -37.06 -2.23
C PHE A 32 -3.18 -36.41 -1.95
N VAL A 33 -2.72 -36.45 -0.69
CA VAL A 33 -1.37 -36.02 -0.29
C VAL A 33 -0.58 -37.30 0.02
N PRO A 34 0.57 -37.54 -0.64
CA PRO A 34 1.42 -38.67 -0.30
C PRO A 34 1.69 -38.72 1.19
N GLU A 35 1.58 -39.89 1.82
CA GLU A 35 1.79 -40.06 3.29
C GLU A 35 3.16 -39.53 3.73
N GLU A 36 4.15 -39.58 2.85
CA GLU A 36 5.51 -39.07 3.03
C GLU A 36 5.57 -37.55 3.14
N GLU A 37 4.57 -36.80 2.60
CA GLU A 37 4.46 -35.34 2.71
C GLU A 37 3.62 -34.91 3.90
N LEU A 38 2.88 -35.81 4.53
CA LEU A 38 2.14 -35.56 5.76
C LEU A 38 3.09 -35.66 6.95
N VAL A 39 3.56 -34.50 7.39
CA VAL A 39 4.29 -34.44 8.66
C VAL A 39 3.27 -34.36 9.79
N PRO A 40 3.00 -35.46 10.49
CA PRO A 40 2.18 -35.43 11.69
C PRO A 40 2.99 -34.71 12.77
N GLY A 41 2.71 -33.41 12.92
CA GLY A 41 3.42 -32.59 13.88
C GLY A 41 2.49 -31.58 14.53
N ILE A 42 2.83 -31.19 15.75
CA ILE A 42 2.18 -30.05 16.40
C ILE A 42 2.56 -28.80 15.63
N ALA A 43 1.56 -28.10 15.09
CA ALA A 43 1.78 -26.81 14.45
C ALA A 43 2.15 -25.78 15.52
N THR A 44 3.18 -25.00 15.25
CA THR A 44 3.52 -23.80 16.03
C THR A 44 3.05 -22.56 15.29
N TRP A 45 2.54 -21.58 16.03
CA TRP A 45 2.15 -20.30 15.47
C TRP A 45 3.19 -19.26 15.85
N LYS A 46 3.76 -18.61 14.86
CA LYS A 46 4.76 -17.56 15.04
C LYS A 46 4.22 -16.23 14.54
N PRO A 47 4.37 -15.14 15.31
CA PRO A 47 4.00 -13.82 14.84
C PRO A 47 4.89 -13.38 13.68
N SER A 48 4.32 -12.59 12.77
CA SER A 48 5.03 -11.96 11.65
C SER A 48 4.30 -10.70 11.21
N VAL A 49 4.77 -10.09 10.12
CA VAL A 49 4.26 -8.86 9.56
C VAL A 49 4.01 -9.04 8.07
N CYS A 50 2.87 -8.57 7.59
CA CYS A 50 2.59 -8.51 6.16
C CYS A 50 3.32 -7.31 5.52
N THR A 51 4.15 -7.59 4.50
CA THR A 51 4.94 -6.58 3.79
C THR A 51 4.37 -6.19 2.43
N LEU A 52 3.21 -6.76 2.03
CA LEU A 52 2.67 -6.62 0.67
C LEU A 52 1.95 -5.29 0.39
N CYS A 53 1.71 -4.49 1.41
CA CYS A 53 1.21 -3.12 1.28
C CYS A 53 1.53 -2.30 2.54
N SER A 54 1.22 -1.01 2.49
CA SER A 54 1.50 -0.05 3.56
C SER A 54 0.72 -0.26 4.86
N ALA A 55 -0.30 -1.12 4.86
CA ALA A 55 -1.12 -1.38 6.05
C ALA A 55 -0.37 -2.10 7.18
N GLY A 56 0.71 -2.82 6.87
CA GLY A 56 1.55 -3.48 7.88
C GLY A 56 0.77 -4.38 8.84
N CYS A 57 -0.16 -5.19 8.33
CA CYS A 57 -0.98 -6.09 9.14
C CYS A 57 -0.14 -7.11 9.92
N GLY A 58 -0.47 -7.33 11.19
CA GLY A 58 0.14 -8.40 11.97
C GLY A 58 -0.32 -9.78 11.50
N LEU A 59 0.61 -10.70 11.39
CA LEU A 59 0.40 -12.08 10.95
C LEU A 59 0.64 -13.07 12.08
N LEU A 60 0.00 -14.23 11.97
CA LEU A 60 0.36 -15.48 12.61
C LEU A 60 0.69 -16.50 11.52
N VAL A 61 1.90 -17.02 11.54
CA VAL A 61 2.40 -18.01 10.58
C VAL A 61 2.29 -19.39 11.21
N ARG A 62 1.51 -20.27 10.58
CA ARG A 62 1.45 -21.68 10.98
C ARG A 62 2.67 -22.41 10.45
N VAL A 63 3.55 -22.86 11.33
CA VAL A 63 4.78 -23.56 11.01
C VAL A 63 4.67 -25.02 11.45
N MET A 64 5.00 -25.93 10.54
CA MET A 64 5.02 -27.37 10.81
C MET A 64 6.40 -27.94 10.45
N GLN A 65 6.88 -28.92 11.20
CA GLN A 65 8.12 -29.61 10.86
C GLN A 65 7.93 -30.43 9.58
N GLY A 66 8.89 -30.35 8.68
CA GLY A 66 8.88 -31.06 7.43
C GLY A 66 10.27 -31.14 6.82
N GLU A 67 10.38 -31.84 5.71
CA GLU A 67 11.59 -31.88 4.90
C GLU A 67 11.49 -30.85 3.78
N ALA A 68 12.54 -30.06 3.59
CA ALA A 68 12.66 -29.11 2.49
C ALA A 68 13.96 -29.32 1.75
N GLU A 69 13.88 -29.18 0.45
CA GLU A 69 15.05 -29.06 -0.39
C GLU A 69 15.63 -27.65 -0.24
N VAL A 70 16.87 -27.56 0.14
CA VAL A 70 17.55 -26.27 0.39
C VAL A 70 18.87 -26.24 -0.34
N VAL A 71 19.29 -25.05 -0.73
CA VAL A 71 20.62 -24.78 -1.28
C VAL A 71 21.39 -24.01 -0.21
N ARG A 72 22.54 -24.53 0.22
CA ARG A 72 23.42 -23.88 1.20
C ARG A 72 24.88 -24.05 0.78
N GLY A 73 25.61 -22.95 0.68
CA GLY A 73 26.99 -22.97 0.23
C GLY A 73 27.17 -23.63 -1.14
N GLY A 74 26.21 -23.46 -2.07
CA GLY A 74 26.20 -24.07 -3.38
C GLY A 74 25.86 -25.58 -3.42
N GLN A 75 25.51 -26.18 -2.30
CA GLN A 75 25.10 -27.59 -2.23
C GLN A 75 23.61 -27.74 -1.97
N GLN A 76 22.95 -28.52 -2.80
CA GLN A 76 21.55 -28.89 -2.68
C GLN A 76 21.40 -30.08 -1.74
N GLY A 77 20.43 -30.05 -0.82
CA GLY A 77 20.18 -31.13 0.12
C GLY A 77 18.79 -31.05 0.74
N LEU A 78 18.34 -32.18 1.30
CA LEU A 78 17.11 -32.28 2.08
C LEU A 78 17.42 -32.09 3.56
N ILE A 79 16.75 -31.14 4.20
CA ILE A 79 16.87 -30.93 5.65
C ILE A 79 15.50 -30.91 6.32
N LYS A 80 15.44 -31.40 7.57
CA LYS A 80 14.26 -31.19 8.42
C LYS A 80 14.26 -29.79 8.97
N MET A 81 13.17 -29.04 8.70
CA MET A 81 13.01 -27.68 9.16
C MET A 81 11.54 -27.32 9.37
N GLY A 82 11.30 -26.18 10.00
CA GLY A 82 9.96 -25.60 10.06
C GLY A 82 9.54 -25.06 8.70
N LEU A 83 8.37 -25.47 8.20
CA LEU A 83 7.78 -25.01 6.95
C LEU A 83 6.55 -24.17 7.25
N ALA A 84 6.46 -22.98 6.67
CA ALA A 84 5.27 -22.15 6.75
C ALA A 84 4.16 -22.77 5.89
N LYS A 85 3.00 -23.06 6.49
CA LYS A 85 1.89 -23.73 5.79
C LYS A 85 0.64 -22.87 5.65
N LYS A 86 0.49 -21.81 6.46
CA LYS A 86 -0.66 -20.92 6.44
C LYS A 86 -0.32 -19.58 7.07
N LEU A 87 -0.97 -18.50 6.57
CA LEU A 87 -0.95 -17.18 7.16
C LEU A 87 -2.34 -16.83 7.69
N GLU A 88 -2.40 -16.27 8.90
CA GLU A 88 -3.60 -15.73 9.52
C GLU A 88 -3.32 -14.33 10.04
N GLY A 89 -4.37 -13.54 10.24
CA GLY A 89 -4.22 -12.25 10.93
C GLY A 89 -3.96 -12.46 12.43
N ASN A 90 -3.11 -11.62 13.03
CA ASN A 90 -2.88 -11.61 14.45
C ASN A 90 -4.06 -10.94 15.18
N PRO A 91 -4.83 -11.65 16.05
CA PRO A 91 -5.98 -11.08 16.74
C PRO A 91 -5.65 -9.94 17.70
N GLN A 92 -4.42 -9.88 18.21
CA GLN A 92 -3.98 -8.84 19.13
C GLN A 92 -3.51 -7.57 18.43
N HIS A 93 -3.30 -7.64 17.11
CA HIS A 93 -2.76 -6.50 16.36
C HIS A 93 -3.81 -5.41 16.14
N PRO A 94 -3.52 -4.13 16.51
CA PRO A 94 -4.54 -3.06 16.51
C PRO A 94 -5.12 -2.73 15.13
N VAL A 95 -4.33 -2.87 14.06
CA VAL A 95 -4.76 -2.52 12.70
C VAL A 95 -5.72 -3.57 12.12
N ASN A 96 -5.35 -4.85 12.14
CA ASN A 96 -6.12 -5.87 11.43
C ASN A 96 -6.93 -6.82 12.33
N ARG A 97 -6.77 -6.78 13.64
CA ARG A 97 -7.63 -7.47 14.62
C ARG A 97 -7.99 -8.91 14.21
N GLY A 98 -7.00 -9.69 13.77
CA GLY A 98 -7.17 -11.08 13.33
C GLY A 98 -7.67 -11.27 11.89
N LYS A 99 -7.88 -10.21 11.11
CA LYS A 99 -8.32 -10.29 9.72
C LYS A 99 -7.13 -10.18 8.76
N LEU A 100 -7.28 -10.75 7.56
CA LEU A 100 -6.25 -10.71 6.52
C LEU A 100 -6.91 -10.71 5.13
N CYS A 101 -6.45 -9.84 4.23
CA CYS A 101 -6.95 -9.78 2.87
C CYS A 101 -6.33 -10.85 1.96
N ALA A 102 -6.87 -11.02 0.76
CA ALA A 102 -6.37 -11.99 -0.23
C ALA A 102 -4.88 -11.81 -0.55
N ARG A 103 -4.41 -10.56 -0.69
CA ARG A 103 -2.97 -10.27 -0.89
C ARG A 103 -2.14 -10.81 0.26
N GLY A 104 -2.54 -10.53 1.51
CA GLY A 104 -1.85 -11.02 2.70
C GLY A 104 -1.80 -12.55 2.77
N GLN A 105 -2.87 -13.24 2.36
CA GLN A 105 -2.88 -14.71 2.26
C GLN A 105 -1.89 -15.22 1.20
N ALA A 106 -1.81 -14.54 0.04
CA ALA A 106 -0.89 -14.87 -1.03
C ALA A 106 0.58 -14.66 -0.66
N GLY A 107 0.88 -13.92 0.40
CA GLY A 107 2.25 -13.71 0.90
C GLY A 107 3.03 -14.99 1.19
N LEU A 108 2.34 -16.10 1.44
CA LEU A 108 2.97 -17.42 1.55
C LEU A 108 3.68 -17.85 0.27
N GLN A 109 3.16 -17.46 -0.91
CA GLN A 109 3.73 -17.83 -2.20
C GLN A 109 5.07 -17.15 -2.48
N VAL A 110 5.34 -15.98 -1.87
CA VAL A 110 6.64 -15.31 -1.98
C VAL A 110 7.77 -16.23 -1.48
N LEU A 111 7.51 -16.98 -0.40
CA LEU A 111 8.50 -17.88 0.19
C LEU A 111 8.83 -19.07 -0.74
N TYR A 112 7.81 -19.67 -1.36
CA TYR A 112 7.92 -20.91 -2.14
C TYR A 112 7.86 -20.68 -3.65
N HIS A 113 8.03 -19.42 -4.11
CA HIS A 113 7.93 -19.10 -5.53
C HIS A 113 9.07 -19.76 -6.33
N PRO A 114 8.77 -20.48 -7.43
CA PRO A 114 9.77 -21.21 -8.19
C PRO A 114 10.79 -20.33 -8.92
N ASP A 115 10.46 -19.08 -9.19
CA ASP A 115 11.34 -18.12 -9.89
C ASP A 115 12.08 -17.19 -8.91
N ARG A 116 12.07 -17.51 -7.63
CA ARG A 116 12.84 -16.80 -6.62
C ARG A 116 14.33 -17.00 -6.84
N ILE A 117 15.13 -15.94 -6.78
CA ILE A 117 16.58 -16.00 -6.88
C ILE A 117 17.14 -16.74 -5.65
N THR A 118 17.93 -17.77 -5.87
CA THR A 118 18.33 -18.71 -4.82
C THR A 118 19.73 -18.44 -4.25
N HIS A 119 20.55 -17.62 -4.92
CA HIS A 119 21.94 -17.29 -4.56
C HIS A 119 22.37 -16.03 -5.29
N PRO A 120 23.49 -15.38 -4.91
CA PRO A 120 23.97 -14.20 -5.61
C PRO A 120 24.28 -14.49 -7.07
N ILE A 121 23.92 -13.56 -7.95
CA ILE A 121 24.13 -13.69 -9.38
C ILE A 121 24.78 -12.44 -9.94
N LYS A 122 25.69 -12.63 -10.93
CA LYS A 122 26.36 -11.58 -11.65
C LYS A 122 26.00 -11.64 -13.12
N ARG A 123 25.81 -10.50 -13.74
CA ARG A 123 25.51 -10.41 -15.17
C ARG A 123 26.60 -11.05 -16.04
N ALA A 124 26.17 -11.92 -16.92
CA ALA A 124 27.05 -12.62 -17.89
C ALA A 124 26.88 -12.11 -19.32
N GLY A 125 25.67 -11.65 -19.69
CA GLY A 125 25.34 -11.16 -21.02
C GLY A 125 25.25 -9.64 -21.12
N ALA A 126 24.58 -9.16 -22.17
CA ALA A 126 24.26 -7.74 -22.31
C ALA A 126 23.33 -7.26 -21.21
N ARG A 127 23.40 -5.97 -20.84
CA ARG A 127 22.53 -5.39 -19.85
C ARG A 127 21.07 -5.51 -20.29
N GLY A 128 20.21 -6.06 -19.43
CA GLY A 128 18.81 -6.30 -19.72
C GLY A 128 18.52 -7.62 -20.46
N SER A 129 19.53 -8.44 -20.79
CA SER A 129 19.33 -9.75 -21.45
C SER A 129 18.73 -10.81 -20.51
N GLY A 130 18.80 -10.61 -19.19
CA GLY A 130 18.42 -11.62 -18.20
C GLY A 130 19.44 -12.75 -18.03
N GLU A 131 20.61 -12.65 -18.68
CA GLU A 131 21.67 -13.65 -18.59
C GLU A 131 22.59 -13.37 -17.39
N PHE A 132 22.50 -14.23 -16.38
CA PHE A 132 23.29 -14.15 -15.16
C PHE A 132 24.05 -15.46 -14.90
N GLN A 133 25.16 -15.37 -14.18
CA GLN A 133 25.92 -16.49 -13.64
C GLN A 133 25.97 -16.45 -12.13
N GLU A 134 25.97 -17.60 -11.51
CA GLU A 134 26.09 -17.74 -10.06
C GLU A 134 27.46 -17.32 -9.57
N ILE A 135 27.51 -16.68 -8.40
CA ILE A 135 28.73 -16.33 -7.68
C ILE A 135 28.57 -16.61 -6.18
N SER A 136 29.68 -16.67 -5.44
CA SER A 136 29.59 -16.80 -3.98
C SER A 136 29.26 -15.47 -3.29
N TRP A 137 28.71 -15.55 -2.08
CA TRP A 137 28.47 -14.38 -1.24
C TRP A 137 29.74 -13.59 -0.94
N ASP A 138 30.85 -14.27 -0.66
CA ASP A 138 32.17 -13.62 -0.41
C ASP A 138 32.60 -12.79 -1.63
N GLN A 139 32.43 -13.34 -2.82
CA GLN A 139 32.73 -12.64 -4.06
C GLN A 139 31.81 -11.44 -4.26
N ALA A 140 30.53 -11.62 -4.04
CA ALA A 140 29.51 -10.59 -4.21
C ALA A 140 29.72 -9.40 -3.25
N ILE A 141 29.91 -9.68 -1.96
CA ILE A 141 30.17 -8.64 -0.94
C ILE A 141 31.51 -7.92 -1.20
N LYS A 142 32.55 -8.67 -1.58
CA LYS A 142 33.84 -8.08 -1.95
C LYS A 142 33.71 -7.14 -3.14
N GLU A 143 32.95 -7.51 -4.16
CA GLU A 143 32.73 -6.66 -5.35
C GLU A 143 31.94 -5.39 -5.00
N LEU A 144 30.84 -5.50 -4.25
CA LEU A 144 30.07 -4.34 -3.78
C LEU A 144 30.95 -3.39 -2.94
N THR A 145 31.70 -3.95 -1.97
CA THR A 145 32.60 -3.15 -1.12
C THR A 145 33.68 -2.45 -1.95
N ALA A 146 34.25 -3.12 -2.97
CA ALA A 146 35.26 -2.53 -3.85
C ALA A 146 34.71 -1.35 -4.67
N HIS A 147 33.48 -1.44 -5.20
CA HIS A 147 32.83 -0.32 -5.89
C HIS A 147 32.64 0.89 -4.97
N LEU A 148 32.15 0.66 -3.74
CA LEU A 148 31.98 1.73 -2.75
C LEU A 148 33.34 2.34 -2.35
N ALA A 149 34.35 1.52 -2.07
CA ALA A 149 35.69 2.00 -1.70
C ALA A 149 36.33 2.82 -2.86
N ALA A 150 36.09 2.45 -4.11
CA ALA A 150 36.59 3.21 -5.26
C ALA A 150 35.97 4.62 -5.35
N LEU A 151 34.67 4.76 -5.08
CA LEU A 151 34.00 6.08 -5.00
C LEU A 151 34.55 6.94 -3.85
N GLN A 152 34.87 6.33 -2.68
CA GLN A 152 35.51 7.05 -1.58
C GLN A 152 36.92 7.52 -1.98
N ALA A 153 37.70 6.63 -2.57
CA ALA A 153 39.09 6.95 -2.97
C ALA A 153 39.16 8.06 -4.04
N SER A 154 38.15 8.18 -4.89
CA SER A 154 38.03 9.23 -5.91
C SER A 154 37.30 10.48 -5.43
N ASN A 155 36.95 10.60 -4.15
CA ASN A 155 36.10 11.67 -3.60
C ASN A 155 34.77 11.87 -4.35
N SER A 156 34.19 10.78 -4.87
CA SER A 156 32.95 10.78 -5.66
C SER A 156 31.79 10.11 -4.92
N THR A 157 31.75 10.17 -3.59
CA THR A 157 30.71 9.53 -2.77
C THR A 157 29.29 10.01 -3.11
N ASN A 158 29.16 11.24 -3.59
CA ASN A 158 27.92 11.83 -4.07
C ASN A 158 27.40 11.24 -5.41
N SER A 159 28.20 10.39 -6.07
CA SER A 159 27.77 9.59 -7.24
C SER A 159 27.21 8.21 -6.85
N LEU A 160 27.05 7.90 -5.56
CA LEU A 160 26.24 6.79 -5.09
C LEU A 160 24.76 7.22 -5.06
N ALA A 161 23.90 6.41 -5.64
CA ALA A 161 22.45 6.54 -5.52
C ALA A 161 21.86 5.28 -4.88
N PHE A 162 20.82 5.46 -4.07
CA PHE A 162 19.98 4.37 -3.57
C PHE A 162 18.54 4.61 -4.00
N LEU A 163 17.92 3.66 -4.71
CA LEU A 163 16.55 3.72 -5.19
C LEU A 163 15.75 2.59 -4.55
N SER A 164 14.65 2.94 -3.86
CA SER A 164 13.80 1.97 -3.19
C SER A 164 12.35 2.40 -3.17
N ARG A 165 11.44 1.44 -2.94
CA ARG A 165 10.10 1.81 -2.47
C ARG A 165 10.16 2.41 -1.06
N PRO A 166 9.17 3.20 -0.65
CA PRO A 166 9.11 3.73 0.71
C PRO A 166 9.12 2.61 1.75
N LEU A 167 10.10 2.66 2.65
CA LEU A 167 10.24 1.75 3.77
C LEU A 167 9.85 2.44 5.07
N ARG A 168 9.52 1.65 6.08
CA ARG A 168 9.13 2.13 7.41
C ARG A 168 9.80 1.29 8.48
N GLY A 169 10.29 1.94 9.51
CA GLY A 169 11.03 1.27 10.57
C GLY A 169 12.55 1.34 10.39
N GLN A 170 13.26 0.39 10.95
CA GLN A 170 14.72 0.42 11.06
C GLN A 170 15.43 0.16 9.73
N ARG A 171 14.78 -0.47 8.75
CA ARG A 171 15.36 -0.60 7.38
C ARG A 171 15.52 0.77 6.72
N HIS A 172 14.54 1.65 6.88
CA HIS A 172 14.64 3.05 6.43
C HIS A 172 15.80 3.76 7.11
N GLU A 173 15.84 3.70 8.45
CA GLU A 173 16.89 4.32 9.26
C GLU A 173 18.29 3.82 8.88
N LEU A 174 18.43 2.52 8.64
CA LEU A 174 19.69 1.92 8.21
C LEU A 174 20.19 2.54 6.91
N ILE A 175 19.33 2.63 5.90
CA ILE A 175 19.68 3.18 4.59
C ILE A 175 20.08 4.65 4.71
N GLU A 176 19.28 5.47 5.39
CA GLU A 176 19.56 6.90 5.53
C GLU A 176 20.83 7.15 6.36
N ARG A 177 21.07 6.38 7.42
CA ARG A 177 22.30 6.47 8.21
C ARG A 177 23.51 6.02 7.41
N PHE A 178 23.38 4.95 6.60
CA PHE A 178 24.46 4.49 5.71
C PHE A 178 24.82 5.58 4.71
N LEU A 179 23.85 6.11 3.96
CA LEU A 179 24.08 7.13 2.93
C LEU A 179 24.67 8.40 3.53
N LYS A 180 24.12 8.88 4.63
CA LYS A 180 24.62 10.07 5.33
C LYS A 180 26.07 9.91 5.79
N ALA A 181 26.39 8.79 6.41
CA ALA A 181 27.76 8.53 6.91
C ALA A 181 28.76 8.27 5.76
N TYR A 182 28.29 7.73 4.66
CA TYR A 182 29.07 7.53 3.44
C TYR A 182 29.33 8.83 2.68
N GLY A 183 28.51 9.87 2.88
CA GLY A 183 28.57 11.15 2.16
C GLY A 183 27.82 11.12 0.82
N ALA A 184 26.84 10.23 0.68
CA ALA A 184 25.96 10.13 -0.48
C ALA A 184 24.70 11.02 -0.31
N PRO A 185 24.01 11.37 -1.43
CA PRO A 185 22.69 11.96 -1.36
C PRO A 185 21.67 11.05 -0.64
N PRO A 186 20.58 11.62 -0.09
CA PRO A 186 19.47 10.82 0.45
C PRO A 186 18.90 9.84 -0.59
N ALA A 187 18.30 8.75 -0.12
CA ALA A 187 17.69 7.77 -1.00
C ALA A 187 16.56 8.35 -1.85
N VAL A 188 16.42 7.83 -3.05
CA VAL A 188 15.27 8.11 -3.94
C VAL A 188 14.17 7.12 -3.58
N TRP A 189 13.11 7.60 -2.96
CA TRP A 189 11.94 6.81 -2.61
C TRP A 189 10.90 6.93 -3.72
N TYR A 190 10.49 5.79 -4.30
CA TYR A 190 9.55 5.77 -5.41
C TYR A 190 8.43 4.75 -5.20
N GLN A 191 7.21 5.20 -5.46
CA GLN A 191 6.00 4.37 -5.53
C GLN A 191 5.06 5.00 -6.57
N PRO A 192 4.48 4.23 -7.50
CA PRO A 192 3.69 4.80 -8.62
C PRO A 192 2.37 5.44 -8.16
N PHE A 193 1.71 4.89 -7.16
CA PHE A 193 0.49 5.45 -6.58
C PHE A 193 0.81 5.95 -5.16
N ASP A 194 1.53 7.07 -5.09
CA ASP A 194 1.88 7.69 -3.82
C ASP A 194 0.74 8.56 -3.27
N GLU A 195 0.81 8.85 -1.99
CA GLU A 195 -0.17 9.67 -1.27
C GLU A 195 0.41 11.04 -0.88
N ALA A 196 1.39 11.55 -1.63
CA ALA A 196 2.09 12.80 -1.30
C ALA A 196 1.13 14.00 -1.26
N VAL A 197 0.19 14.08 -2.21
CA VAL A 197 -0.81 15.14 -2.28
C VAL A 197 -1.72 15.13 -1.03
N LEU A 198 -2.19 13.94 -0.60
CA LEU A 198 -3.03 13.82 0.59
C LEU A 198 -2.26 14.20 1.87
N ARG A 199 -1.00 13.75 2.00
CA ARG A 199 -0.15 14.13 3.13
C ARG A 199 0.08 15.62 3.20
N GLN A 200 0.31 16.27 2.06
CA GLN A 200 0.47 17.71 1.99
C GLN A 200 -0.84 18.43 2.38
N ALA A 201 -1.98 17.97 1.87
CA ALA A 201 -3.28 18.54 2.25
C ALA A 201 -3.56 18.37 3.75
N ASN A 202 -3.26 17.19 4.32
CA ASN A 202 -3.42 16.93 5.74
C ASN A 202 -2.48 17.78 6.60
N LEU A 203 -1.23 18.00 6.15
CA LEU A 203 -0.32 18.93 6.83
C LEU A 203 -0.89 20.36 6.86
N LEU A 204 -1.42 20.83 5.74
CA LEU A 204 -2.01 22.16 5.64
C LEU A 204 -3.29 22.29 6.46
N SER A 205 -4.20 21.31 6.36
CA SER A 205 -5.52 21.34 7.00
C SER A 205 -5.48 21.03 8.50
N PHE A 206 -4.68 20.03 8.90
CA PHE A 206 -4.71 19.42 10.23
C PHE A 206 -3.38 19.45 10.96
N GLY A 207 -2.28 19.87 10.30
CA GLY A 207 -0.94 19.89 10.89
C GLY A 207 -0.20 18.55 10.87
N HIS A 208 -0.72 17.53 10.18
CA HIS A 208 -0.15 16.18 10.12
C HIS A 208 0.19 15.77 8.68
N ALA A 209 1.47 15.63 8.36
CA ALA A 209 1.93 15.08 7.08
C ALA A 209 1.81 13.54 7.06
N ALA A 210 0.62 13.01 7.35
CA ALA A 210 0.36 11.59 7.57
C ALA A 210 -0.90 11.11 6.84
N MET A 211 -1.03 9.79 6.69
CA MET A 211 -2.26 9.17 6.22
C MET A 211 -3.34 9.23 7.29
N PRO A 212 -4.59 9.50 6.92
CA PRO A 212 -5.69 9.57 7.87
C PRO A 212 -6.09 8.17 8.35
N THR A 213 -6.57 8.10 9.57
CA THR A 213 -7.27 6.94 10.12
C THR A 213 -8.70 7.36 10.42
N PHE A 214 -9.68 6.60 9.94
CA PHE A 214 -11.10 6.84 10.21
C PHE A 214 -11.66 5.74 11.11
N ASP A 215 -12.19 6.11 12.27
CA ASP A 215 -12.95 5.21 13.13
C ASP A 215 -14.39 5.06 12.61
N LEU A 216 -14.51 4.36 11.47
CA LEU A 216 -15.79 4.17 10.77
C LEU A 216 -16.85 3.49 11.65
N GLY A 217 -16.44 2.70 12.65
CA GLY A 217 -17.37 2.07 13.58
C GLY A 217 -18.25 3.07 14.36
N ARG A 218 -17.81 4.32 14.48
CA ARG A 218 -18.56 5.42 15.12
C ARG A 218 -19.43 6.22 14.16
N ALA A 219 -19.18 6.15 12.86
CA ALA A 219 -19.88 6.95 11.87
C ALA A 219 -21.37 6.56 11.75
N ASP A 220 -22.23 7.53 11.56
CA ASP A 220 -23.63 7.37 11.17
C ASP A 220 -23.86 7.75 9.71
N TYR A 221 -22.96 8.57 9.17
CA TYR A 221 -22.95 8.95 7.77
C TYR A 221 -21.50 9.07 7.28
N VAL A 222 -21.21 8.49 6.12
CA VAL A 222 -19.92 8.62 5.47
C VAL A 222 -20.15 9.08 4.03
N ILE A 223 -19.43 10.12 3.61
CA ILE A 223 -19.30 10.49 2.21
C ILE A 223 -17.82 10.33 1.80
N SER A 224 -17.56 9.55 0.78
CA SER A 224 -16.21 9.27 0.29
C SER A 224 -16.05 9.74 -1.15
N PHE A 225 -14.96 10.45 -1.41
CA PHE A 225 -14.61 10.99 -2.72
C PHE A 225 -13.43 10.19 -3.28
N GLY A 226 -13.72 9.20 -4.13
CA GLY A 226 -12.75 8.38 -4.84
C GLY A 226 -11.93 7.40 -3.99
N ALA A 227 -12.06 7.41 -2.66
CA ALA A 227 -11.31 6.51 -1.80
C ALA A 227 -11.89 5.08 -1.86
N ASP A 228 -11.18 4.15 -2.53
CA ASP A 228 -11.54 2.73 -2.55
C ASP A 228 -11.09 2.03 -1.26
N PHE A 229 -11.63 2.45 -0.12
CA PHE A 229 -11.18 2.04 1.20
C PHE A 229 -11.53 0.58 1.57
N LEU A 230 -12.44 -0.06 0.86
CA LEU A 230 -12.72 -1.49 1.02
C LEU A 230 -11.80 -2.37 0.15
N GLY A 231 -11.16 -1.80 -0.89
CA GLY A 231 -10.33 -2.52 -1.84
C GLY A 231 -8.85 -2.20 -1.75
N THR A 232 -8.46 -1.04 -2.21
CA THR A 232 -7.05 -0.73 -2.50
C THR A 232 -6.46 0.40 -1.69
N TRP A 233 -7.29 1.31 -1.16
CA TRP A 233 -6.81 2.53 -0.53
C TRP A 233 -6.53 2.37 0.96
N ASN A 234 -5.38 2.89 1.41
CA ASN A 234 -4.97 2.99 2.81
C ASN A 234 -4.95 1.62 3.53
N SER A 235 -5.43 1.52 4.78
CA SER A 235 -5.52 0.26 5.53
C SER A 235 -6.87 -0.45 5.27
N ALA A 236 -7.03 -1.04 4.08
CA ALA A 236 -8.30 -1.63 3.65
C ALA A 236 -8.87 -2.67 4.64
N VAL A 237 -8.03 -3.45 5.32
CA VAL A 237 -8.49 -4.42 6.32
C VAL A 237 -9.07 -3.72 7.54
N ALA A 238 -8.40 -2.70 8.08
CA ALA A 238 -8.92 -1.92 9.22
C ALA A 238 -10.23 -1.22 8.87
N GLN A 239 -10.29 -0.63 7.69
CA GLN A 239 -11.47 0.07 7.20
C GLN A 239 -12.65 -0.88 6.92
N SER A 240 -12.38 -2.09 6.38
CA SER A 240 -13.41 -3.12 6.22
C SER A 240 -14.00 -3.59 7.55
N ILE A 241 -13.18 -3.65 8.62
CA ILE A 241 -13.67 -3.94 9.97
C ILE A 241 -14.59 -2.82 10.44
N GLY A 242 -14.14 -1.56 10.37
CA GLY A 242 -14.95 -0.40 10.73
C GLY A 242 -16.24 -0.27 9.89
N TYR A 243 -16.15 -0.58 8.58
CA TYR A 243 -17.33 -0.67 7.71
C TYR A 243 -18.33 -1.71 8.21
N GLY A 244 -17.89 -2.92 8.57
CA GLY A 244 -18.76 -3.93 9.15
C GLY A 244 -19.44 -3.45 10.44
N GLU A 245 -18.70 -2.75 11.31
CA GLU A 245 -19.22 -2.18 12.56
C GLU A 245 -20.27 -1.08 12.31
N MET A 246 -20.02 -0.14 11.39
CA MET A 246 -20.98 0.93 11.08
C MET A 246 -22.24 0.43 10.37
N ARG A 247 -22.13 -0.67 9.60
CA ARG A 247 -23.27 -1.20 8.81
C ARG A 247 -24.16 -2.15 9.59
N GLN A 248 -23.60 -3.00 10.44
CA GLN A 248 -24.33 -4.06 11.15
C GLN A 248 -23.90 -4.27 12.59
N GLY A 249 -22.78 -3.69 13.01
CA GLY A 249 -22.21 -3.92 14.34
C GLY A 249 -22.95 -3.22 15.50
N ARG A 250 -23.93 -2.35 15.20
CA ARG A 250 -24.68 -1.57 16.19
C ARG A 250 -26.18 -1.90 16.09
N PRO A 251 -26.78 -2.58 17.07
CA PRO A 251 -28.18 -2.93 17.05
C PRO A 251 -29.09 -1.70 16.88
N GLY A 252 -30.04 -1.77 15.95
CA GLY A 252 -31.00 -0.70 15.66
C GLY A 252 -30.40 0.55 14.98
N ARG A 253 -29.13 0.53 14.61
CA ARG A 253 -28.42 1.68 14.04
C ARG A 253 -27.55 1.25 12.87
N ARG A 254 -27.87 1.69 11.65
CA ARG A 254 -27.12 1.43 10.44
C ARG A 254 -26.70 2.74 9.81
N ALA A 255 -25.39 2.94 9.63
CA ALA A 255 -24.88 4.13 8.99
C ALA A 255 -25.26 4.18 7.50
N LYS A 256 -25.50 5.39 6.97
CA LYS A 256 -25.57 5.65 5.52
C LYS A 256 -24.17 5.86 4.96
N PHE A 257 -23.95 5.36 3.76
CA PHE A 257 -22.69 5.49 3.07
C PHE A 257 -22.89 5.91 1.61
N VAL A 258 -22.27 7.03 1.21
CA VAL A 258 -22.29 7.59 -0.15
C VAL A 258 -20.89 7.57 -0.72
N GLN A 259 -20.72 7.02 -1.92
CA GLN A 259 -19.47 7.03 -2.67
C GLN A 259 -19.59 7.93 -3.90
N VAL A 260 -18.70 8.92 -4.00
CA VAL A 260 -18.58 9.85 -5.13
C VAL A 260 -17.34 9.49 -5.93
N GLU A 261 -17.49 9.07 -7.17
CA GLU A 261 -16.38 8.71 -8.04
C GLU A 261 -16.82 8.59 -9.50
N SER A 262 -15.90 8.68 -10.44
CA SER A 262 -16.20 8.61 -11.88
C SER A 262 -16.38 7.19 -12.40
N ARG A 263 -15.77 6.20 -11.74
CA ARG A 263 -15.85 4.76 -11.97
C ARG A 263 -16.19 4.06 -10.67
N MET A 264 -17.21 3.22 -10.68
CA MET A 264 -17.60 2.43 -9.52
C MET A 264 -16.47 1.49 -9.12
N SER A 265 -15.95 1.67 -7.91
CA SER A 265 -15.00 0.79 -7.25
C SER A 265 -15.71 -0.29 -6.44
N GLN A 266 -14.96 -1.21 -5.81
CA GLN A 266 -15.52 -2.12 -4.81
C GLN A 266 -16.24 -1.35 -3.70
N THR A 267 -15.66 -0.25 -3.28
CA THR A 267 -16.26 0.64 -2.27
C THR A 267 -17.57 1.23 -2.75
N GLY A 268 -17.61 1.72 -3.99
CA GLY A 268 -18.84 2.24 -4.62
C GLY A 268 -19.94 1.20 -4.75
N ALA A 269 -19.60 -0.03 -5.12
CA ALA A 269 -20.55 -1.13 -5.24
C ALA A 269 -21.16 -1.57 -3.88
N ASN A 270 -20.51 -1.23 -2.77
CA ASN A 270 -20.97 -1.51 -1.41
C ASN A 270 -21.60 -0.28 -0.72
N SER A 271 -21.72 0.85 -1.41
CA SER A 271 -22.37 2.06 -0.90
C SER A 271 -23.90 1.96 -0.92
N ASP A 272 -24.58 2.79 -0.14
CA ASP A 272 -26.04 2.97 -0.26
C ASP A 272 -26.39 3.79 -1.49
N GLU A 273 -25.46 4.67 -1.90
CA GLU A 273 -25.62 5.53 -3.06
C GLU A 273 -24.27 5.78 -3.72
N TRP A 274 -24.18 5.45 -4.99
CA TRP A 274 -23.05 5.79 -5.85
C TRP A 274 -23.39 7.02 -6.68
N ILE A 275 -22.57 8.06 -6.60
CA ILE A 275 -22.77 9.33 -7.31
C ILE A 275 -21.65 9.50 -8.33
N PRO A 276 -21.93 9.36 -9.63
CA PRO A 276 -20.95 9.66 -10.66
C PRO A 276 -20.64 11.17 -10.67
N CYS A 277 -19.35 11.50 -10.61
CA CYS A 277 -18.83 12.87 -10.69
C CYS A 277 -17.85 12.97 -11.86
N ARG A 278 -17.82 14.11 -12.54
CA ARG A 278 -16.79 14.33 -13.58
C ARG A 278 -15.40 14.27 -12.97
N PRO A 279 -14.42 13.64 -13.65
CA PRO A 279 -13.07 13.51 -13.15
C PRO A 279 -12.44 14.84 -12.75
N GLY A 280 -11.84 14.89 -11.55
CA GLY A 280 -11.18 16.08 -11.01
C GLY A 280 -12.12 17.18 -10.49
N MET A 281 -13.44 16.95 -10.46
CA MET A 281 -14.43 17.91 -9.96
C MET A 281 -14.97 17.55 -8.56
N GLU A 282 -14.38 16.58 -7.92
CA GLU A 282 -14.79 16.11 -6.59
C GLU A 282 -14.67 17.20 -5.51
N GLY A 283 -13.62 18.03 -5.60
CA GLY A 283 -13.44 19.19 -4.71
C GLY A 283 -14.52 20.26 -4.90
N ALA A 284 -14.93 20.51 -6.14
CA ALA A 284 -16.03 21.44 -6.42
C ALA A 284 -17.35 20.94 -5.83
N LEU A 285 -17.62 19.61 -5.91
CA LEU A 285 -18.79 19.01 -5.29
C LEU A 285 -18.75 19.15 -3.76
N ALA A 286 -17.60 18.89 -3.13
CA ALA A 286 -17.43 19.06 -1.70
C ALA A 286 -17.71 20.51 -1.26
N LEU A 287 -17.23 21.51 -2.03
CA LEU A 287 -17.49 22.91 -1.74
C LEU A 287 -18.95 23.31 -2.02
N GLY A 288 -19.64 22.69 -2.98
CA GLY A 288 -21.08 22.87 -3.17
C GLY A 288 -21.90 22.39 -1.98
N ILE A 289 -21.53 21.25 -1.40
CA ILE A 289 -22.14 20.74 -0.15
C ILE A 289 -21.82 21.70 1.00
N ALA A 290 -20.58 22.15 1.14
CA ALA A 290 -20.17 23.10 2.16
C ALA A 290 -20.87 24.45 2.02
N HIS A 291 -21.10 24.95 0.78
CA HIS A 291 -21.88 26.16 0.53
C HIS A 291 -23.29 26.08 1.13
N VAL A 292 -24.01 24.98 0.90
CA VAL A 292 -25.36 24.78 1.47
C VAL A 292 -25.30 24.77 2.99
N ILE A 293 -24.34 24.03 3.58
CA ILE A 293 -24.16 23.95 5.04
C ILE A 293 -23.93 25.36 5.64
N LEU A 294 -23.07 26.16 5.02
CA LEU A 294 -22.72 27.50 5.50
C LEU A 294 -23.86 28.51 5.27
N SER A 295 -24.45 28.53 4.06
CA SER A 295 -25.49 29.50 3.69
C SER A 295 -26.80 29.29 4.45
N GLU A 296 -27.18 28.01 4.69
CA GLU A 296 -28.37 27.65 5.47
C GLU A 296 -28.10 27.55 6.99
N LYS A 297 -26.82 27.74 7.41
CA LYS A 297 -26.40 27.69 8.83
C LYS A 297 -26.76 26.37 9.52
N LEU A 298 -26.52 25.26 8.81
CA LEU A 298 -26.86 23.91 9.29
C LEU A 298 -25.94 23.42 10.43
N VAL A 299 -24.79 24.07 10.62
CA VAL A 299 -23.86 23.82 11.73
C VAL A 299 -23.63 25.09 12.54
N PRO A 300 -23.24 25.00 13.85
CA PRO A 300 -22.96 26.18 14.67
C PRO A 300 -21.86 27.06 14.06
N GLN A 301 -22.03 28.39 14.20
CA GLN A 301 -20.95 29.34 13.89
C GLN A 301 -19.73 29.03 14.77
N GLY A 302 -18.57 28.85 14.14
CA GLY A 302 -17.34 28.48 14.84
C GLY A 302 -16.76 27.12 14.40
N ALA A 303 -17.52 26.32 13.66
CA ALA A 303 -16.99 25.15 12.96
C ALA A 303 -16.02 25.51 11.80
N ALA A 304 -15.75 26.82 11.60
CA ALA A 304 -14.78 27.31 10.63
C ALA A 304 -13.36 26.99 11.10
N SER A 305 -12.92 25.80 10.80
CA SER A 305 -11.60 25.29 11.11
C SER A 305 -10.49 25.92 10.26
N ARG A 306 -9.23 25.66 10.64
CA ARG A 306 -8.05 25.94 9.84
C ARG A 306 -8.23 25.49 8.37
N ALA A 307 -8.79 24.28 8.15
CA ALA A 307 -9.00 23.73 6.82
C ALA A 307 -9.89 24.63 5.94
N GLY A 308 -10.99 25.15 6.49
CA GLY A 308 -11.86 26.10 5.79
C GLY A 308 -11.13 27.39 5.40
N SER A 309 -10.25 27.91 6.24
CA SER A 309 -9.50 29.14 5.97
C SER A 309 -8.53 29.03 4.78
N LEU A 310 -8.22 27.82 4.36
CA LEU A 310 -7.37 27.55 3.18
C LEU A 310 -8.14 27.68 1.86
N ILE A 311 -9.47 27.78 1.90
CA ILE A 311 -10.32 27.86 0.70
C ILE A 311 -10.75 29.30 0.47
N ALA A 312 -10.52 29.82 -0.74
CA ALA A 312 -10.95 31.15 -1.13
C ALA A 312 -12.49 31.25 -1.08
N GLY A 313 -12.99 32.36 -0.53
CA GLY A 313 -14.45 32.60 -0.37
C GLY A 313 -15.12 31.89 0.77
N TRP A 314 -14.40 31.10 1.59
CA TRP A 314 -14.98 30.36 2.73
C TRP A 314 -15.73 31.27 3.71
N SER A 315 -15.10 32.35 4.16
CA SER A 315 -15.69 33.31 5.11
C SER A 315 -16.93 34.03 4.58
N SER A 316 -17.11 34.11 3.27
CA SER A 316 -18.30 34.68 2.60
C SER A 316 -19.34 33.62 2.21
N GLY A 317 -19.17 32.37 2.66
CA GLY A 317 -20.11 31.29 2.40
C GLY A 317 -20.00 30.68 1.01
N LEU A 318 -18.82 30.77 0.37
CA LEU A 318 -18.51 30.11 -0.90
C LEU A 318 -19.48 30.55 -2.05
N PRO A 319 -19.65 31.83 -2.36
CA PRO A 319 -20.67 32.31 -3.30
C PRO A 319 -20.55 31.73 -4.72
N ASP A 320 -19.36 31.31 -5.14
CA ASP A 320 -19.11 30.72 -6.46
C ASP A 320 -19.49 29.23 -6.55
N PHE A 321 -19.86 28.60 -5.42
CA PHE A 321 -20.19 27.18 -5.29
C PHE A 321 -21.66 26.92 -5.01
N THR A 322 -22.56 27.77 -5.58
CA THR A 322 -23.99 27.45 -5.46
C THR A 322 -24.31 26.08 -6.09
N PRO A 323 -25.30 25.35 -5.59
CA PRO A 323 -25.66 24.03 -6.14
C PRO A 323 -25.84 24.02 -7.64
N GLU A 324 -26.42 25.09 -8.21
CA GLU A 324 -26.67 25.22 -9.65
C GLU A 324 -25.38 25.47 -10.45
N ALA A 325 -24.39 26.17 -9.88
CA ALA A 325 -23.09 26.37 -10.47
C ALA A 325 -22.26 25.05 -10.45
N VAL A 326 -22.31 24.33 -9.31
CA VAL A 326 -21.61 23.06 -9.10
C VAL A 326 -22.21 21.94 -9.96
N GLU A 327 -23.54 21.89 -10.15
CA GLU A 327 -24.19 20.95 -11.08
C GLU A 327 -23.61 21.04 -12.50
N LYS A 328 -23.38 22.24 -13.01
CA LYS A 328 -22.80 22.44 -14.34
C LYS A 328 -21.36 21.92 -14.45
N GLN A 329 -20.60 22.01 -13.37
CA GLN A 329 -19.20 21.58 -13.32
C GLN A 329 -19.09 20.07 -13.13
N THR A 330 -19.83 19.52 -12.17
CA THR A 330 -19.68 18.14 -11.68
C THR A 330 -20.59 17.12 -12.38
N GLY A 331 -21.72 17.59 -12.97
CA GLY A 331 -22.79 16.73 -13.46
C GLY A 331 -23.72 16.20 -12.37
N VAL A 332 -23.49 16.54 -11.10
CA VAL A 332 -24.34 16.15 -9.96
C VAL A 332 -25.43 17.21 -9.76
N SER A 333 -26.70 16.81 -9.75
CA SER A 333 -27.81 17.78 -9.70
C SER A 333 -27.84 18.61 -8.41
N ALA A 334 -28.27 19.87 -8.52
CA ALA A 334 -28.42 20.79 -7.39
C ALA A 334 -29.30 20.20 -6.27
N ALA A 335 -30.32 19.42 -6.62
CA ALA A 335 -31.16 18.76 -5.65
C ALA A 335 -30.41 17.71 -4.83
N VAL A 336 -29.52 16.94 -5.47
CA VAL A 336 -28.66 15.96 -4.77
C VAL A 336 -27.68 16.68 -3.86
N ILE A 337 -27.04 17.76 -4.32
CA ILE A 337 -26.09 18.55 -3.51
C ILE A 337 -26.76 19.09 -2.24
N LYS A 338 -27.95 19.66 -2.35
CA LYS A 338 -28.75 20.16 -1.20
C LYS A 338 -29.10 19.02 -0.25
N ARG A 339 -29.58 17.90 -0.78
CA ARG A 339 -29.93 16.73 0.03
C ARG A 339 -28.72 16.19 0.81
N LEU A 340 -27.56 16.04 0.16
CA LEU A 340 -26.33 15.56 0.81
C LEU A 340 -25.90 16.46 1.98
N ALA A 341 -25.99 17.79 1.83
CA ALA A 341 -25.69 18.75 2.87
C ALA A 341 -26.58 18.56 4.11
N HIS A 342 -27.90 18.40 3.89
CA HIS A 342 -28.86 18.17 4.98
C HIS A 342 -28.64 16.81 5.65
N GLU A 343 -28.43 15.74 4.88
CA GLU A 343 -28.19 14.40 5.43
C GLU A 343 -26.93 14.35 6.30
N LEU A 344 -25.81 14.94 5.84
CA LEU A 344 -24.56 15.01 6.58
C LEU A 344 -24.70 15.75 7.90
N THR A 345 -25.46 16.85 7.94
CA THR A 345 -25.60 17.70 9.14
C THR A 345 -26.68 17.21 10.09
N GLN A 346 -27.64 16.41 9.62
CA GLN A 346 -28.69 15.78 10.44
C GLN A 346 -28.23 14.48 11.10
N SER A 347 -27.15 13.87 10.60
CA SER A 347 -26.56 12.68 11.22
C SER A 347 -25.86 13.03 12.53
N GLY A 348 -25.88 12.12 13.50
CA GLY A 348 -25.21 12.33 14.79
C GLY A 348 -23.69 12.41 14.67
N SER A 349 -23.12 11.67 13.73
CA SER A 349 -21.67 11.52 13.53
C SER A 349 -21.39 11.27 12.04
N ALA A 350 -20.77 12.23 11.36
CA ALA A 350 -20.50 12.17 9.92
C ALA A 350 -19.01 12.33 9.63
N ALA A 351 -18.56 11.70 8.52
CA ALA A 351 -17.21 11.87 8.00
C ALA A 351 -17.20 12.08 6.48
N ALA A 352 -16.32 12.93 6.01
CA ALA A 352 -15.98 13.12 4.60
C ALA A 352 -14.53 12.71 4.36
N MET A 353 -14.28 11.83 3.39
CA MET A 353 -12.93 11.35 3.08
C MET A 353 -12.62 11.45 1.59
N ILE A 354 -11.35 11.56 1.25
CA ILE A 354 -10.86 11.59 -0.13
C ILE A 354 -9.65 10.68 -0.31
N GLY A 355 -9.56 10.03 -1.47
CA GLY A 355 -8.41 9.20 -1.85
C GLY A 355 -8.45 8.82 -3.32
N GLY A 356 -7.39 8.18 -3.82
CA GLY A 356 -7.33 7.64 -5.16
C GLY A 356 -7.34 8.67 -6.29
N ALA A 357 -8.11 8.42 -7.34
CA ALA A 357 -8.11 9.21 -8.58
C ALA A 357 -8.28 10.73 -8.43
N PRO A 358 -9.15 11.26 -7.57
CA PRO A 358 -9.28 12.71 -7.36
C PRO A 358 -7.99 13.42 -6.97
N LEU A 359 -7.05 12.71 -6.33
CA LEU A 359 -5.75 13.24 -5.90
C LEU A 359 -4.70 13.23 -7.02
N ALA A 360 -4.88 12.42 -8.06
CA ALA A 360 -3.95 12.24 -9.16
C ALA A 360 -4.11 13.28 -10.29
N HIS A 361 -5.16 14.09 -10.26
CA HIS A 361 -5.36 15.18 -11.21
C HIS A 361 -4.46 16.38 -10.93
N THR A 362 -4.26 17.25 -11.91
CA THR A 362 -3.45 18.49 -11.77
C THR A 362 -3.97 19.40 -10.65
N ASN A 363 -5.25 19.32 -10.31
CA ASN A 363 -5.90 20.02 -9.20
C ASN A 363 -6.09 19.14 -7.93
N GLY A 364 -5.36 18.04 -7.81
CA GLY A 364 -5.55 17.08 -6.71
C GLY A 364 -5.39 17.70 -5.32
N LEU A 365 -4.46 18.63 -5.13
CA LEU A 365 -4.30 19.35 -3.87
C LEU A 365 -5.54 20.18 -3.52
N PHE A 366 -6.13 20.87 -4.51
CA PHE A 366 -7.38 21.60 -4.32
C PHE A 366 -8.52 20.65 -3.91
N ASN A 367 -8.68 19.52 -4.60
CA ASN A 367 -9.70 18.51 -4.25
C ASN A 367 -9.53 18.02 -2.79
N ALA A 368 -8.31 17.72 -2.39
CA ALA A 368 -8.01 17.27 -1.04
C ALA A 368 -8.32 18.35 0.02
N LEU A 369 -7.90 19.59 -0.21
CA LEU A 369 -8.19 20.70 0.71
C LEU A 369 -9.69 20.99 0.82
N ALA A 370 -10.43 20.90 -0.28
CA ALA A 370 -11.88 21.09 -0.30
C ALA A 370 -12.63 20.02 0.53
N VAL A 371 -12.24 18.74 0.38
CA VAL A 371 -12.85 17.67 1.17
C VAL A 371 -12.42 17.75 2.63
N ASN A 372 -11.16 18.08 2.93
CA ASN A 372 -10.70 18.32 4.31
C ASN A 372 -11.46 19.49 4.98
N ALA A 373 -11.81 20.53 4.21
CA ALA A 373 -12.64 21.63 4.70
C ALA A 373 -14.07 21.17 4.99
N LEU A 374 -14.66 20.33 4.13
CA LEU A 374 -15.97 19.72 4.38
C LEU A 374 -15.92 18.80 5.61
N GLU A 375 -14.90 17.95 5.75
CA GLU A 375 -14.67 17.07 6.91
C GLU A 375 -14.69 17.89 8.22
N SER A 376 -13.97 19.01 8.23
CA SER A 376 -13.92 19.91 9.39
C SER A 376 -15.28 20.54 9.76
N LEU A 377 -16.25 20.59 8.84
CA LEU A 377 -17.61 21.07 9.13
C LEU A 377 -18.48 19.97 9.72
N VAL A 378 -18.27 18.70 9.33
CA VAL A 378 -19.19 17.62 9.62
C VAL A 378 -18.71 16.70 10.75
N ASP A 379 -17.40 16.48 10.88
CA ASP A 379 -16.80 15.71 12.00
C ASP A 379 -16.66 16.60 13.26
N THR A 380 -17.79 16.95 13.83
CA THR A 380 -17.84 17.85 15.01
C THR A 380 -17.60 17.13 16.33
N GLY A 381 -17.48 15.81 16.34
CA GLY A 381 -17.32 15.00 17.55
C GLY A 381 -18.50 15.03 18.53
N ARG A 382 -19.69 15.46 18.10
CA ARG A 382 -20.84 15.78 18.98
C ARG A 382 -21.28 14.61 19.84
N ASP A 383 -21.53 13.45 19.24
CA ASP A 383 -22.18 12.34 19.95
C ASP A 383 -21.21 11.21 20.33
N GLN A 384 -20.17 10.97 19.54
CA GLN A 384 -19.30 9.80 19.71
C GLN A 384 -17.79 10.12 19.64
N GLY A 385 -17.43 11.40 19.61
CA GLY A 385 -16.06 11.86 19.37
C GLY A 385 -15.73 11.91 17.86
N GLN A 386 -14.58 12.45 17.53
CA GLN A 386 -14.15 12.60 16.16
C GLN A 386 -13.89 11.24 15.50
N ILE A 387 -14.23 11.13 14.21
CA ILE A 387 -14.03 9.94 13.39
C ILE A 387 -12.65 9.98 12.76
N LEU A 388 -12.24 11.16 12.25
CA LEU A 388 -10.92 11.38 11.68
C LEU A 388 -9.86 11.48 12.76
N GLY A 389 -8.76 10.77 12.58
CA GLY A 389 -7.57 10.89 13.40
C GLY A 389 -6.31 10.52 12.61
N PHE A 390 -5.17 10.66 13.27
CA PHE A 390 -3.87 10.30 12.73
C PHE A 390 -3.17 9.38 13.70
N MET A 391 -2.55 8.31 13.19
CA MET A 391 -1.74 7.42 14.02
C MET A 391 -0.58 8.22 14.64
N PRO A 392 -0.42 8.21 15.98
CA PRO A 392 0.67 8.93 16.60
C PRO A 392 2.03 8.37 16.14
N ALA A 393 2.88 9.23 15.60
CA ALA A 393 4.20 8.83 15.15
C ALA A 393 5.17 8.59 16.31
N LEU A 394 6.04 7.59 16.17
CA LEU A 394 7.21 7.45 17.00
C LEU A 394 8.29 8.45 16.53
N GLN A 395 8.57 9.46 17.35
CA GLN A 395 9.70 10.35 17.08
C GLN A 395 11.02 9.58 17.23
N PRO A 396 12.08 9.86 16.41
CA PRO A 396 12.26 11.07 15.59
C PRO A 396 12.09 10.87 14.07
N ALA A 397 11.81 9.68 13.57
CA ALA A 397 11.86 9.45 12.12
C ALA A 397 10.53 9.76 11.42
N ALA A 398 10.55 10.68 10.48
CA ALA A 398 9.49 10.77 9.48
C ALA A 398 9.59 9.54 8.53
N PRO A 399 8.48 8.89 8.18
CA PRO A 399 8.51 7.79 7.23
C PRO A 399 9.02 8.27 5.87
N ALA A 400 9.70 7.38 5.14
CA ALA A 400 10.08 7.63 3.76
C ALA A 400 8.85 8.02 2.93
N GLN A 401 8.94 9.13 2.21
CA GLN A 401 7.88 9.59 1.33
C GLN A 401 8.29 9.41 -0.12
N ALA A 402 7.47 8.71 -0.90
CA ALA A 402 7.65 8.62 -2.34
C ALA A 402 7.53 10.01 -2.99
N SER A 403 8.33 10.24 -4.01
CA SER A 403 8.31 11.47 -4.78
C SER A 403 8.65 11.21 -6.26
N LEU A 404 7.68 11.44 -7.12
CA LEU A 404 7.90 11.39 -8.58
C LEU A 404 8.91 12.45 -9.01
N ALA A 405 8.93 13.62 -8.35
CA ALA A 405 9.90 14.68 -8.62
C ALA A 405 11.33 14.20 -8.30
N SER A 406 11.53 13.48 -7.19
CA SER A 406 12.85 12.92 -6.84
C SER A 406 13.30 11.87 -7.85
N LEU A 407 12.39 10.98 -8.29
CA LEU A 407 12.70 10.03 -9.35
C LEU A 407 13.03 10.73 -10.69
N SER A 408 12.28 11.77 -11.04
CA SER A 408 12.55 12.59 -12.24
C SER A 408 13.93 13.26 -12.17
N ALA A 409 14.27 13.86 -11.04
CA ALA A 409 15.58 14.49 -10.83
C ALA A 409 16.72 13.46 -10.92
N PHE A 410 16.55 12.27 -10.34
CA PHE A 410 17.48 11.16 -10.47
C PHE A 410 17.67 10.75 -11.92
N ALA A 411 16.59 10.53 -12.66
CA ALA A 411 16.66 10.14 -14.08
C ALA A 411 17.34 11.20 -14.93
N GLN A 412 17.02 12.46 -14.74
CA GLN A 412 17.67 13.59 -15.44
C GLN A 412 19.16 13.68 -15.11
N SER A 413 19.55 13.50 -13.85
CA SER A 413 20.95 13.45 -13.45
C SER A 413 21.70 12.34 -14.18
N ALA A 414 21.15 11.12 -14.21
CA ALA A 414 21.76 9.99 -14.90
C ALA A 414 21.87 10.22 -16.42
N LEU A 415 20.85 10.81 -17.04
CA LEU A 415 20.85 11.11 -18.49
C LEU A 415 21.81 12.22 -18.87
N SER A 416 22.04 13.20 -17.98
CA SER A 416 22.84 14.40 -18.28
C SER A 416 24.34 14.11 -18.40
N GLY A 417 24.83 13.04 -17.74
CA GLY A 417 26.25 12.73 -17.66
C GLY A 417 27.12 13.81 -17.00
N GLN A 418 26.48 14.75 -16.25
CA GLN A 418 27.14 15.86 -15.57
C GLN A 418 28.04 15.34 -14.43
N PRO A 419 29.02 16.11 -13.95
CA PRO A 419 29.73 15.82 -12.71
C PRO A 419 28.72 15.49 -11.61
N HIS A 420 28.90 14.37 -10.92
CA HIS A 420 27.99 13.81 -9.90
C HIS A 420 26.78 13.02 -10.43
N ALA A 421 26.72 12.72 -11.74
CA ALA A 421 25.79 11.70 -12.21
C ALA A 421 26.02 10.37 -11.47
N PRO A 422 24.98 9.58 -11.21
CA PRO A 422 25.13 8.30 -10.51
C PRO A 422 26.11 7.37 -11.24
N GLN A 423 27.13 6.88 -10.53
CA GLN A 423 28.08 5.87 -11.02
C GLN A 423 27.81 4.50 -10.41
N LEU A 424 27.23 4.46 -9.23
CA LEU A 424 26.75 3.25 -8.57
C LEU A 424 25.32 3.46 -8.10
N LEU A 425 24.44 2.56 -8.49
CA LEU A 425 23.07 2.49 -8.01
C LEU A 425 22.87 1.24 -7.16
N LEU A 426 22.38 1.42 -5.95
CA LEU A 426 21.81 0.37 -5.12
C LEU A 426 20.29 0.37 -5.28
N LEU A 427 19.72 -0.76 -5.63
CA LEU A 427 18.30 -0.93 -5.93
C LEU A 427 17.64 -1.90 -4.96
N TYR A 428 16.54 -1.50 -4.32
CA TYR A 428 15.80 -2.34 -3.40
C TYR A 428 14.28 -2.21 -3.58
N GLU A 429 13.62 -3.31 -3.91
CA GLU A 429 12.15 -3.44 -4.00
C GLU A 429 11.45 -2.33 -4.80
N ALA A 430 12.07 -1.78 -5.84
CA ALA A 430 11.47 -0.78 -6.72
C ALA A 430 11.64 -1.17 -8.19
N ASN A 431 10.54 -1.10 -8.96
CA ASN A 431 10.54 -1.43 -10.39
C ASN A 431 10.06 -0.26 -11.25
N PRO A 432 10.80 0.88 -11.30
CA PRO A 432 10.37 2.05 -12.04
C PRO A 432 10.42 1.89 -13.58
N ILE A 433 11.15 0.91 -14.13
CA ILE A 433 11.08 0.63 -15.57
C ILE A 433 9.68 0.18 -15.98
N PHE A 434 9.03 -0.61 -15.15
CA PHE A 434 7.65 -1.06 -15.37
C PHE A 434 6.62 0.02 -15.04
N SER A 435 6.77 0.67 -13.87
CA SER A 435 5.68 1.42 -13.27
C SER A 435 5.77 2.94 -13.42
N ALA A 436 6.93 3.49 -13.83
CA ALA A 436 7.07 4.94 -13.98
C ALA A 436 6.55 5.43 -15.35
N PRO A 437 6.06 6.68 -15.44
CA PRO A 437 5.66 7.27 -16.70
C PRO A 437 6.79 7.22 -17.75
N PRO A 438 6.50 6.82 -19.00
CA PRO A 438 7.52 6.66 -20.06
C PRO A 438 8.32 7.96 -20.32
N GLY A 439 7.72 9.13 -20.11
CA GLY A 439 8.38 10.43 -20.26
C GLY A 439 9.59 10.64 -19.34
N LEU A 440 9.72 9.87 -18.26
CA LEU A 440 10.90 9.91 -17.38
C LEU A 440 12.11 9.17 -17.96
N ARG A 441 11.93 8.36 -19.00
CA ARG A 441 13.02 7.65 -19.71
C ARG A 441 13.92 6.82 -18.77
N ILE A 442 13.30 6.13 -17.80
CA ILE A 442 14.04 5.43 -16.73
C ILE A 442 14.98 4.37 -17.30
N ARG A 443 14.53 3.57 -18.29
CA ARG A 443 15.38 2.54 -18.91
C ARG A 443 16.66 3.14 -19.53
N GLU A 444 16.53 4.28 -20.18
CA GLU A 444 17.68 4.99 -20.76
C GLU A 444 18.59 5.61 -19.68
N ALA A 445 17.99 6.14 -18.61
CA ALA A 445 18.73 6.68 -17.47
C ALA A 445 19.58 5.58 -16.80
N LEU A 446 18.99 4.43 -16.51
CA LEU A 446 19.69 3.29 -15.92
C LEU A 446 20.81 2.74 -16.83
N ALA A 447 20.61 2.76 -18.14
CA ALA A 447 21.64 2.35 -19.10
C ALA A 447 22.91 3.22 -19.06
N LYS A 448 22.83 4.46 -18.52
CA LYS A 448 23.97 5.37 -18.35
C LYS A 448 24.75 5.13 -17.06
N ILE A 449 24.18 4.41 -16.09
CA ILE A 449 24.82 4.17 -14.79
C ILE A 449 25.84 3.02 -14.96
N PRO A 450 27.13 3.22 -14.65
CA PRO A 450 28.17 2.20 -14.86
C PRO A 450 27.91 0.90 -14.11
N THR A 451 27.46 0.98 -12.85
CA THR A 451 27.24 -0.18 -12.00
C THR A 451 25.88 -0.11 -11.30
N ILE A 452 25.10 -1.17 -11.40
CA ILE A 452 23.82 -1.33 -10.72
C ILE A 452 23.86 -2.61 -9.88
N VAL A 453 23.59 -2.49 -8.59
CA VAL A 453 23.49 -3.61 -7.65
C VAL A 453 22.06 -3.67 -7.12
N SER A 454 21.39 -4.79 -7.34
CA SER A 454 20.02 -5.03 -6.86
C SER A 454 20.01 -5.97 -5.65
N PHE A 455 19.13 -5.69 -4.69
CA PHE A 455 18.82 -6.60 -3.58
C PHE A 455 17.46 -7.31 -3.79
N GLY A 456 17.03 -7.42 -5.05
CA GLY A 456 15.76 -8.06 -5.39
C GLY A 456 15.78 -9.58 -5.19
N SER A 457 14.67 -10.13 -4.69
CA SER A 457 14.47 -11.59 -4.58
C SER A 457 13.92 -12.21 -5.88
N PHE A 458 13.56 -11.38 -6.85
CA PHE A 458 13.07 -11.76 -8.18
C PHE A 458 13.72 -10.87 -9.24
N ILE A 459 13.83 -11.38 -10.47
CA ILE A 459 14.25 -10.57 -11.61
C ILE A 459 13.00 -9.88 -12.17
N ASP A 460 12.93 -8.55 -12.01
CA ASP A 460 11.96 -7.67 -12.65
C ASP A 460 12.63 -6.82 -13.74
N GLU A 461 11.88 -5.94 -14.42
CA GLU A 461 12.40 -5.12 -15.53
C GLU A 461 13.54 -4.22 -15.11
N THR A 462 13.55 -3.74 -13.87
CA THR A 462 14.60 -2.87 -13.35
C THR A 462 15.81 -3.66 -12.86
N SER A 463 15.59 -4.73 -12.12
CA SER A 463 16.67 -5.60 -11.65
C SER A 463 17.33 -6.38 -12.78
N ALA A 464 16.64 -6.62 -13.90
CA ALA A 464 17.24 -7.16 -15.13
C ALA A 464 18.35 -6.24 -15.71
N GLN A 465 18.38 -4.96 -15.35
CA GLN A 465 19.46 -4.03 -15.71
C GLN A 465 20.68 -4.13 -14.78
N ALA A 466 20.59 -4.88 -13.67
CA ALA A 466 21.66 -4.95 -12.68
C ALA A 466 22.89 -5.69 -13.21
N ASP A 467 24.05 -5.28 -12.71
CA ASP A 467 25.33 -5.95 -12.92
C ASP A 467 25.56 -7.06 -11.88
N LEU A 468 24.95 -6.88 -10.69
CA LEU A 468 25.04 -7.78 -9.56
C LEU A 468 23.69 -7.84 -8.85
N ILE A 469 23.21 -9.04 -8.54
CA ILE A 469 22.01 -9.21 -7.72
C ILE A 469 22.38 -10.01 -6.46
N LEU A 470 22.13 -9.41 -5.32
CA LEU A 470 22.32 -9.92 -3.96
C LEU A 470 20.95 -10.24 -3.37
N PRO A 471 20.42 -11.46 -3.54
CA PRO A 471 19.03 -11.74 -3.21
C PRO A 471 18.73 -11.60 -1.72
N ASP A 472 17.76 -10.73 -1.39
CA ASP A 472 17.23 -10.60 -0.03
C ASP A 472 16.51 -11.88 0.41
N HIS A 473 16.42 -12.10 1.70
CA HIS A 473 15.55 -13.12 2.29
C HIS A 473 14.08 -12.85 1.94
N ALA A 474 13.29 -13.91 1.78
CA ALA A 474 11.84 -13.73 1.78
C ALA A 474 11.36 -13.18 3.14
N PRO A 475 10.25 -12.43 3.20
CA PRO A 475 9.80 -11.80 4.43
C PRO A 475 9.67 -12.75 5.63
N LEU A 476 9.22 -14.00 5.42
CA LEU A 476 9.08 -14.98 6.49
C LEU A 476 10.41 -15.59 6.98
N GLU A 477 11.51 -15.36 6.24
CA GLU A 477 12.88 -15.80 6.57
C GLU A 477 13.70 -14.68 7.23
N SER A 478 13.15 -13.47 7.34
CA SER A 478 13.88 -12.27 7.74
C SER A 478 13.39 -11.70 9.06
N TRP A 479 14.27 -11.01 9.77
CA TRP A 479 13.84 -10.06 10.77
C TRP A 479 13.10 -8.91 10.10
N LEU A 480 11.91 -8.60 10.58
CA LEU A 480 11.07 -7.54 10.05
C LEU A 480 10.66 -6.58 11.16
N ASP A 481 10.65 -5.32 10.81
CA ASP A 481 9.98 -4.28 11.57
C ASP A 481 9.20 -3.38 10.61
N SER A 482 8.17 -2.77 11.08
CA SER A 482 7.51 -1.69 10.36
C SER A 482 6.59 -0.89 11.28
N THR A 483 6.30 0.34 10.88
CA THR A 483 5.25 1.16 11.48
C THR A 483 4.15 1.35 10.45
N PRO A 484 2.93 0.82 10.65
CA PRO A 484 1.80 1.13 9.79
C PRO A 484 1.59 2.64 9.69
N GLU A 485 1.01 3.11 8.60
CA GLU A 485 0.73 4.54 8.44
C GLU A 485 -0.63 4.95 9.00
N SER A 486 -1.55 3.99 9.06
CA SER A 486 -2.94 4.25 9.44
C SER A 486 -3.63 2.95 9.88
N GLY A 487 -4.90 3.04 10.19
CA GLY A 487 -5.73 1.89 10.56
C GLY A 487 -5.79 1.64 12.06
N SER A 488 -5.14 2.47 12.86
CA SER A 488 -5.23 2.46 14.32
C SER A 488 -5.08 3.87 14.88
N MET A 489 -5.75 4.18 15.99
CA MET A 489 -5.52 5.40 16.77
C MET A 489 -4.39 5.24 17.80
N GLN A 490 -3.76 4.07 17.85
CA GLN A 490 -2.60 3.77 18.67
C GLN A 490 -1.34 3.81 17.82
N THR A 491 -0.20 4.21 18.41
CA THR A 491 1.10 3.96 17.79
C THR A 491 1.32 2.45 17.71
N VAL A 492 1.66 1.95 16.53
CA VAL A 492 1.96 0.53 16.29
C VAL A 492 3.36 0.39 15.75
N VAL A 493 4.14 -0.47 16.38
CA VAL A 493 5.51 -0.82 15.95
C VAL A 493 5.57 -2.33 15.84
N ASN A 494 5.59 -2.81 14.62
CA ASN A 494 5.67 -4.24 14.32
C ASN A 494 7.09 -4.76 14.54
N LEU A 495 7.19 -5.96 15.07
CA LEU A 495 8.45 -6.69 15.20
C LEU A 495 8.20 -8.17 14.92
N SER A 496 9.00 -8.74 14.05
CA SER A 496 8.91 -10.16 13.71
C SER A 496 10.29 -10.81 13.62
N PRO A 497 10.58 -11.83 14.42
CA PRO A 497 11.69 -12.71 14.13
C PRO A 497 11.38 -13.55 12.88
N PRO A 498 12.40 -14.19 12.27
CA PRO A 498 12.19 -15.15 11.19
C PRO A 498 11.24 -16.26 11.61
N ALA A 499 10.16 -16.46 10.86
CA ALA A 499 9.22 -17.56 11.14
C ALA A 499 9.79 -18.91 10.75
N VAL A 500 10.59 -18.95 9.68
CA VAL A 500 11.29 -20.14 9.16
C VAL A 500 12.74 -19.79 8.84
N LEU A 501 13.60 -20.80 8.74
CA LEU A 501 14.97 -20.64 8.26
C LEU A 501 14.96 -20.38 6.74
N PRO A 502 15.98 -19.69 6.21
CA PRO A 502 16.10 -19.49 4.78
C PRO A 502 16.10 -20.79 3.98
N LEU A 503 15.28 -20.87 2.94
CA LEU A 503 15.25 -22.01 2.02
C LEU A 503 16.44 -22.01 1.08
N HIS A 504 16.92 -20.83 0.70
CA HIS A 504 17.95 -20.62 -0.29
C HIS A 504 19.17 -19.93 0.31
N ASP A 505 20.26 -19.86 -0.46
CA ASP A 505 21.49 -19.18 -0.07
C ASP A 505 21.34 -17.66 -0.31
N THR A 506 20.47 -17.03 0.47
CA THR A 506 20.17 -15.61 0.44
C THR A 506 20.67 -14.93 1.73
N HIS A 507 20.87 -13.62 1.72
CA HIS A 507 21.18 -12.84 2.91
C HIS A 507 20.26 -11.63 3.00
N SER A 508 19.92 -11.21 4.22
CA SER A 508 19.07 -10.02 4.37
C SER A 508 19.81 -8.77 3.90
N MET A 509 19.14 -7.92 3.12
CA MET A 509 19.73 -6.66 2.65
C MET A 509 20.30 -5.82 3.82
N PRO A 510 19.62 -5.68 4.97
CA PRO A 510 20.19 -4.99 6.12
C PRO A 510 21.53 -5.57 6.60
N ASP A 511 21.64 -6.90 6.72
CA ASP A 511 22.89 -7.53 7.17
C ASP A 511 24.02 -7.36 6.15
N VAL A 512 23.70 -7.40 4.86
CA VAL A 512 24.67 -7.10 3.80
C VAL A 512 25.19 -5.67 3.93
N LEU A 513 24.31 -4.68 4.12
CA LEU A 513 24.73 -3.28 4.30
C LEU A 513 25.54 -3.07 5.57
N LEU A 514 25.18 -3.70 6.68
CA LEU A 514 25.94 -3.66 7.93
C LEU A 514 27.35 -4.26 7.73
N GLY A 515 27.44 -5.43 7.10
CA GLY A 515 28.70 -6.09 6.78
C GLY A 515 29.60 -5.22 5.89
N VAL A 516 29.04 -4.62 4.86
CA VAL A 516 29.73 -3.69 3.97
C VAL A 516 30.17 -2.42 4.73
N ALA A 517 29.33 -1.86 5.60
CA ALA A 517 29.68 -0.71 6.43
C ALA A 517 30.86 -0.99 7.33
N HIS A 518 30.94 -2.17 7.93
CA HIS A 518 32.08 -2.59 8.75
C HIS A 518 33.36 -2.79 7.93
N GLN A 519 33.25 -3.34 6.71
CA GLN A 519 34.40 -3.50 5.81
C GLN A 519 34.95 -2.16 5.30
N LEU A 520 34.08 -1.18 5.03
CA LEU A 520 34.48 0.18 4.66
C LEU A 520 35.17 0.92 5.82
N GLY A 521 34.78 0.61 7.05
CA GLY A 521 35.37 1.24 8.23
C GLY A 521 35.00 2.72 8.41
N GLY A 522 35.83 3.47 9.12
CA GLY A 522 35.73 4.93 9.25
C GLY A 522 34.39 5.41 9.86
N GLU A 523 33.82 6.47 9.30
CA GLU A 523 32.55 7.06 9.78
C GLU A 523 31.34 6.18 9.50
N VAL A 524 31.38 5.38 8.43
CA VAL A 524 30.28 4.48 8.07
C VAL A 524 30.12 3.38 9.13
N ALA A 525 31.21 2.72 9.51
CA ALA A 525 31.19 1.72 10.57
C ALA A 525 30.78 2.30 11.93
N LYS A 526 31.23 3.52 12.26
CA LYS A 526 30.85 4.22 13.51
C LYS A 526 29.34 4.55 13.53
N ALA A 527 28.77 4.95 12.41
CA ALA A 527 27.36 5.25 12.30
C ALA A 527 26.47 4.01 12.41
N LEU A 528 26.99 2.84 12.03
CA LEU A 528 26.30 1.56 12.01
C LEU A 528 27.07 0.51 12.83
N PRO A 529 27.11 0.65 14.17
CA PRO A 529 27.94 -0.20 15.04
C PRO A 529 27.37 -1.61 15.26
N ALA A 530 26.11 -1.84 14.94
CA ALA A 530 25.47 -3.14 15.13
C ALA A 530 26.09 -4.19 14.20
N ALA A 531 26.41 -5.36 14.73
CA ALA A 531 26.99 -6.45 13.95
C ALA A 531 25.95 -7.11 13.02
N THR A 532 24.70 -7.12 13.45
CA THR A 532 23.58 -7.76 12.75
C THR A 532 22.32 -6.89 12.83
N TYR A 533 21.37 -7.13 11.94
CA TYR A 533 20.13 -6.34 11.92
C TYR A 533 19.24 -6.58 13.14
N ASP A 534 19.18 -7.80 13.68
CA ASP A 534 18.44 -8.08 14.91
C ASP A 534 19.02 -7.32 16.12
N ALA A 535 20.34 -7.18 16.20
CA ALA A 535 20.99 -6.35 17.23
C ALA A 535 20.62 -4.87 17.09
N MET A 536 20.53 -4.36 15.85
CA MET A 536 20.04 -3.00 15.58
C MET A 536 18.59 -2.82 15.99
N LEU A 537 17.72 -3.78 15.63
CA LEU A 537 16.31 -3.80 16.03
C LEU A 537 16.17 -3.79 17.55
N ARG A 538 16.88 -4.69 18.23
CA ARG A 538 16.84 -4.78 19.68
C ARG A 538 17.21 -3.46 20.36
N ALA A 539 18.29 -2.82 19.91
CA ALA A 539 18.71 -1.53 20.44
C ALA A 539 17.63 -0.44 20.26
N ALA A 540 16.92 -0.43 19.13
CA ALA A 540 15.83 0.50 18.88
C ALA A 540 14.58 0.19 19.74
N TYR A 541 14.20 -1.07 19.85
CA TYR A 541 12.95 -1.51 20.51
C TYR A 541 13.00 -1.42 22.03
N VAL A 542 14.11 -1.73 22.67
CA VAL A 542 14.23 -1.63 24.14
C VAL A 542 13.97 -0.23 24.67
N SER A 543 14.15 0.79 23.83
CA SER A 543 13.79 2.17 24.17
C SER A 543 12.29 2.38 24.40
N LEU A 544 11.44 1.48 23.88
CA LEU A 544 9.98 1.53 24.04
C LEU A 544 9.52 1.02 25.41
N ARG A 545 10.34 0.24 26.11
CA ARG A 545 10.01 -0.37 27.41
C ARG A 545 9.51 0.63 28.45
N THR A 546 10.03 1.85 28.43
CA THR A 546 9.62 2.91 29.37
C THR A 546 8.34 3.63 28.96
N ARG A 547 7.76 3.31 27.82
CA ARG A 547 6.50 3.91 27.33
C ARG A 547 5.32 3.04 27.70
N ALA A 548 4.19 3.67 28.04
CA ALA A 548 2.95 2.96 28.30
C ALA A 548 2.45 2.25 27.02
N GLY A 549 2.33 0.93 27.08
CA GLY A 549 1.97 0.14 25.89
C GLY A 549 1.56 -1.31 26.20
N SER A 550 1.47 -2.09 25.15
CA SER A 550 0.97 -3.47 25.18
C SER A 550 1.92 -4.47 25.84
N VAL A 551 3.18 -4.09 26.04
CA VAL A 551 4.18 -4.92 26.71
C VAL A 551 4.64 -4.21 27.98
N ASP A 552 4.41 -4.84 29.12
CA ASP A 552 4.94 -4.41 30.43
C ASP A 552 6.01 -5.41 30.86
N ALA A 553 7.26 -4.96 30.98
CA ALA A 553 8.39 -5.80 31.33
C ALA A 553 9.41 -5.08 32.21
N LYS A 554 10.02 -5.82 33.14
CA LYS A 554 10.98 -5.25 34.11
C LYS A 554 12.38 -5.09 33.54
N THR A 555 12.79 -5.97 32.63
CA THR A 555 14.10 -5.97 31.99
C THR A 555 13.98 -5.75 30.49
N ASP A 556 15.08 -5.37 29.86
CA ASP A 556 15.16 -5.21 28.40
C ASP A 556 15.01 -6.56 27.68
N ASP A 557 15.50 -7.65 28.29
CA ASP A 557 15.38 -9.00 27.76
C ASP A 557 13.93 -9.48 27.80
N ASP A 558 13.24 -9.33 28.94
CA ASP A 558 11.82 -9.68 29.06
C ASP A 558 10.95 -8.86 28.08
N PHE A 559 11.27 -7.59 27.89
CA PHE A 559 10.57 -6.73 26.94
C PHE A 559 10.77 -7.20 25.50
N TRP A 560 12.01 -7.50 25.12
CA TRP A 560 12.35 -7.96 23.80
C TRP A 560 11.66 -9.28 23.46
N ASP A 561 11.67 -10.25 24.39
CA ASP A 561 11.03 -11.55 24.19
C ASP A 561 9.50 -11.44 24.11
N ALA A 562 8.90 -10.62 24.96
CA ALA A 562 7.46 -10.38 24.94
C ALA A 562 7.01 -9.67 23.65
N ALA A 563 7.76 -8.67 23.19
CA ALA A 563 7.48 -7.97 21.94
C ALA A 563 7.55 -8.90 20.72
N GLN A 564 8.55 -9.79 20.66
CA GLN A 564 8.64 -10.80 19.61
C GLN A 564 7.45 -11.78 19.66
N THR A 565 7.08 -12.24 20.86
CA THR A 565 5.98 -13.18 21.05
C THR A 565 4.63 -12.59 20.65
N GLN A 566 4.44 -11.28 20.86
CA GLN A 566 3.23 -10.55 20.51
C GLN A 566 3.19 -10.16 19.02
N GLY A 567 4.35 -9.99 18.37
CA GLY A 567 4.49 -9.50 17.00
C GLY A 567 4.72 -7.98 16.91
N GLY A 568 5.15 -7.35 17.99
CA GLY A 568 5.46 -5.93 18.08
C GLY A 568 5.07 -5.28 19.40
N TRP A 569 5.03 -3.96 19.40
CA TRP A 569 4.58 -3.13 20.51
C TRP A 569 3.59 -2.08 20.01
N TRP A 570 2.54 -1.82 20.77
CA TRP A 570 1.61 -0.73 20.51
C TRP A 570 1.29 0.03 21.80
N SER A 571 1.08 1.34 21.65
CA SER A 571 0.77 2.20 22.78
C SER A 571 -0.57 1.81 23.41
N THR A 572 -0.77 2.15 24.68
CA THR A 572 -2.12 2.09 25.27
C THR A 572 -3.06 2.99 24.47
N PRO A 573 -4.36 2.61 24.32
CA PRO A 573 -5.34 3.51 23.74
C PRO A 573 -5.34 4.81 24.50
N SER A 574 -5.02 5.91 23.84
CA SER A 574 -5.29 7.24 24.39
C SER A 574 -6.72 7.62 24.02
N PRO A 575 -7.51 8.23 24.93
CA PRO A 575 -8.73 8.88 24.50
C PRO A 575 -8.37 9.81 23.35
N ALA A 576 -9.14 9.75 22.24
CA ALA A 576 -8.86 10.45 21.01
C ALA A 576 -8.25 11.81 21.29
N HIS A 577 -6.96 11.93 21.05
CA HIS A 577 -6.28 13.19 21.22
C HIS A 577 -6.86 14.06 20.11
N ASN A 578 -7.73 14.98 20.52
CA ASN A 578 -8.11 16.08 19.67
C ASN A 578 -6.78 16.72 19.28
N PRO A 579 -6.31 16.62 18.02
CA PRO A 579 -5.13 17.35 17.64
C PRO A 579 -5.49 18.79 17.91
N ASP A 580 -4.90 19.37 18.96
CA ASP A 580 -5.15 20.75 19.33
C ASP A 580 -4.73 21.58 18.11
N HIS A 581 -5.71 22.03 17.37
CA HIS A 581 -5.54 22.76 16.11
C HIS A 581 -4.79 24.09 16.32
N SER A 582 -4.38 24.37 17.55
CA SER A 582 -3.75 25.62 17.98
C SER A 582 -2.22 25.61 17.93
N GLU A 583 -1.53 24.44 17.96
CA GLU A 583 -0.06 24.43 18.18
C GLU A 583 0.83 24.44 16.92
N VAL A 584 0.32 24.11 15.75
CA VAL A 584 1.11 24.33 14.54
C VAL A 584 0.92 25.79 14.12
N ALA A 585 1.93 26.62 14.40
CA ALA A 585 1.98 28.01 13.96
C ALA A 585 1.56 28.06 12.47
N ALA A 586 0.41 28.67 12.22
CA ALA A 586 -0.15 28.79 10.89
C ALA A 586 0.85 29.51 9.99
N ALA A 587 1.64 28.74 9.22
CA ALA A 587 2.26 29.33 8.07
C ALA A 587 1.12 29.98 7.27
N LYS A 588 1.19 31.29 7.05
CA LYS A 588 0.18 32.02 6.31
C LYS A 588 0.23 31.53 4.86
N HIS A 589 -0.52 30.50 4.55
CA HIS A 589 -0.74 30.10 3.18
C HIS A 589 -1.82 30.98 2.56
N ALA A 590 -1.58 31.46 1.35
CA ALA A 590 -2.63 32.14 0.60
C ALA A 590 -3.78 31.14 0.35
N PRO A 591 -5.04 31.58 0.47
CA PRO A 591 -6.17 30.71 0.17
C PRO A 591 -6.08 30.17 -1.26
N VAL A 592 -6.35 28.88 -1.42
CA VAL A 592 -6.32 28.20 -2.72
C VAL A 592 -7.64 28.48 -3.43
N SER A 593 -7.52 28.97 -4.69
CA SER A 593 -8.66 29.14 -5.60
C SER A 593 -8.93 27.85 -6.36
N ILE A 594 -10.15 27.74 -6.95
CA ILE A 594 -10.48 26.63 -7.84
C ILE A 594 -9.45 26.55 -8.96
N ALA A 595 -8.90 25.35 -9.12
CA ALA A 595 -8.22 24.97 -10.35
C ALA A 595 -9.05 23.88 -11.03
N ALA A 596 -9.38 24.06 -12.29
CA ALA A 596 -9.93 22.99 -13.11
C ALA A 596 -8.84 21.96 -13.40
N PRO A 597 -9.17 20.66 -13.53
CA PRO A 597 -8.19 19.67 -13.95
C PRO A 597 -7.79 19.92 -15.40
N GLU A 598 -6.50 19.75 -15.70
CA GLU A 598 -5.96 19.79 -17.04
C GLU A 598 -5.73 18.37 -17.56
N PHE A 599 -6.11 18.13 -18.81
CA PHE A 599 -5.96 16.83 -19.47
C PHE A 599 -5.04 16.96 -20.68
N VAL A 600 -4.25 15.93 -20.94
CA VAL A 600 -3.30 15.91 -22.07
C VAL A 600 -4.03 15.52 -23.35
N GLY A 601 -3.85 16.32 -24.41
CA GLY A 601 -4.49 16.14 -25.72
C GLY A 601 -5.75 17.00 -25.91
N ALA A 602 -6.07 17.28 -27.16
CA ALA A 602 -7.28 18.03 -27.50
C ALA A 602 -8.52 17.11 -27.40
N ALA A 603 -9.59 17.57 -26.79
CA ALA A 603 -10.83 16.79 -26.64
C ALA A 603 -11.47 16.37 -27.98
N SER A 604 -11.16 17.07 -29.09
CA SER A 604 -11.56 16.68 -30.44
C SER A 604 -10.93 15.36 -30.89
N ASP A 605 -9.67 15.11 -30.48
CA ASP A 605 -8.86 13.99 -30.90
C ASP A 605 -8.90 12.84 -29.88
N PHE A 606 -9.04 13.22 -28.60
CA PHE A 606 -9.09 12.31 -27.45
C PHE A 606 -10.36 12.58 -26.63
N PRO A 607 -11.53 12.07 -27.08
CA PRO A 607 -12.82 12.45 -26.49
C PRO A 607 -13.16 11.71 -25.19
N PHE A 608 -12.30 10.79 -24.72
CA PHE A 608 -12.50 10.04 -23.49
C PHE A 608 -11.50 10.40 -22.41
N TYR A 609 -11.95 10.46 -21.19
CA TYR A 609 -11.07 10.47 -20.02
C TYR A 609 -10.56 9.06 -19.76
N PHE A 610 -9.26 8.89 -19.65
CA PHE A 610 -8.65 7.61 -19.33
C PHE A 610 -8.32 7.53 -17.82
N LEU A 611 -8.80 6.48 -17.14
CA LEU A 611 -8.56 6.23 -15.73
C LEU A 611 -7.80 4.91 -15.56
N PRO A 612 -6.47 4.94 -15.35
CA PRO A 612 -5.76 3.79 -14.82
C PRO A 612 -6.07 3.66 -13.32
N TYR A 613 -6.38 2.47 -12.86
CA TYR A 613 -6.69 2.23 -11.45
C TYR A 613 -5.93 1.04 -10.87
N VAL A 614 -5.65 1.11 -9.56
CA VAL A 614 -4.91 0.09 -8.83
C VAL A 614 -5.70 -1.22 -8.81
N SER A 615 -5.07 -2.32 -9.23
CA SER A 615 -5.66 -3.65 -9.14
C SER A 615 -5.79 -4.11 -7.68
N GLN A 616 -6.93 -4.67 -7.34
CA GLN A 616 -7.11 -5.26 -6.01
C GLN A 616 -6.17 -6.46 -5.78
N SER A 617 -5.90 -7.23 -6.82
CA SER A 617 -5.01 -8.39 -6.77
C SER A 617 -3.54 -7.95 -6.75
N PHE A 618 -3.12 -7.16 -7.73
CA PHE A 618 -1.70 -6.92 -8.00
C PHE A 618 -1.15 -5.63 -7.39
N GLY A 619 -2.02 -4.77 -6.83
CA GLY A 619 -1.61 -3.44 -6.42
C GLY A 619 -1.15 -2.60 -7.63
N ASP A 620 0.06 -2.10 -7.56
CA ASP A 620 0.74 -1.37 -8.63
C ASP A 620 1.47 -2.27 -9.66
N GLY A 621 1.27 -3.58 -9.58
CA GLY A 621 1.95 -4.61 -10.38
C GLY A 621 3.00 -5.40 -9.59
N SER A 622 3.45 -4.90 -8.43
CA SER A 622 4.49 -5.55 -7.63
C SER A 622 4.11 -6.95 -7.11
N LEU A 623 2.85 -7.34 -7.21
CA LEU A 623 2.35 -8.65 -6.78
C LEU A 623 1.91 -9.57 -7.95
N ALA A 624 2.11 -9.15 -9.20
CA ALA A 624 1.64 -9.88 -10.37
C ALA A 624 2.31 -11.26 -10.55
N HIS A 625 3.50 -11.46 -9.97
CA HIS A 625 4.20 -12.75 -10.00
C HIS A 625 3.55 -13.84 -9.13
N LEU A 626 2.57 -13.51 -8.27
CA LEU A 626 1.94 -14.45 -7.35
C LEU A 626 0.73 -15.15 -7.99
N PRO A 627 0.79 -16.46 -8.27
CA PRO A 627 -0.26 -17.17 -9.02
C PRO A 627 -1.63 -17.15 -8.34
N TRP A 628 -1.73 -17.20 -7.00
CA TRP A 628 -3.03 -17.09 -6.33
C TRP A 628 -3.72 -15.76 -6.61
N LEU A 629 -2.96 -14.70 -6.83
CA LEU A 629 -3.52 -13.39 -7.17
C LEU A 629 -3.90 -13.30 -8.65
N GLN A 630 -3.24 -14.05 -9.54
CA GLN A 630 -3.64 -14.21 -10.93
C GLN A 630 -4.96 -14.98 -11.08
N GLU A 631 -5.20 -15.95 -10.18
CA GLU A 631 -6.43 -16.74 -10.11
C GLU A 631 -7.57 -16.03 -9.38
N LEU A 632 -7.29 -14.92 -8.69
CA LEU A 632 -8.29 -14.16 -7.95
C LEU A 632 -9.15 -13.34 -8.92
N PRO A 633 -10.46 -13.66 -9.08
CA PRO A 633 -11.33 -12.88 -9.93
C PRO A 633 -11.45 -11.43 -9.43
N ASP A 634 -11.44 -10.48 -10.35
CA ASP A 634 -11.80 -9.09 -10.02
C ASP A 634 -13.21 -9.03 -9.45
N VAL A 635 -13.40 -8.24 -8.41
CA VAL A 635 -14.62 -8.22 -7.59
C VAL A 635 -15.85 -7.69 -8.32
N LEU A 636 -15.68 -6.93 -9.40
CA LEU A 636 -16.77 -6.33 -10.16
C LEU A 636 -16.97 -7.01 -11.51
N THR A 637 -15.88 -7.35 -12.18
CA THR A 637 -15.91 -7.88 -13.55
C THR A 637 -15.81 -9.39 -13.61
N SER A 638 -15.35 -10.05 -12.53
CA SER A 638 -14.97 -11.47 -12.48
C SER A 638 -13.87 -11.87 -13.46
N ALA A 639 -13.20 -10.92 -14.09
CA ALA A 639 -12.06 -11.16 -14.96
C ALA A 639 -10.83 -11.57 -14.17
N MET A 640 -9.99 -12.42 -14.75
CA MET A 640 -8.71 -12.87 -14.17
C MET A 640 -7.71 -13.18 -15.29
N TRP A 641 -6.44 -13.31 -14.97
CA TRP A 641 -5.33 -13.64 -15.89
C TRP A 641 -5.07 -12.61 -17.01
N SER A 642 -5.74 -11.45 -17.00
CA SER A 642 -5.65 -10.46 -18.05
C SER A 642 -5.91 -9.06 -17.52
N SER A 643 -5.56 -8.05 -18.32
CA SER A 643 -6.12 -6.70 -18.19
C SER A 643 -7.30 -6.53 -19.14
N TRP A 644 -8.13 -5.53 -18.89
CA TRP A 644 -9.31 -5.20 -19.68
C TRP A 644 -9.54 -3.69 -19.71
N VAL A 645 -10.40 -3.26 -20.64
CA VAL A 645 -10.86 -1.89 -20.74
C VAL A 645 -12.33 -1.83 -20.37
N GLU A 646 -12.68 -1.07 -19.33
CA GLU A 646 -14.06 -0.81 -18.98
C GLU A 646 -14.63 0.31 -19.83
N ILE A 647 -15.78 0.05 -20.44
CA ILE A 647 -16.49 0.97 -21.33
C ILE A 647 -17.96 0.99 -20.91
N ASN A 648 -18.57 2.19 -20.87
CA ASN A 648 -20.02 2.28 -20.61
C ASN A 648 -20.81 1.56 -21.71
N PRO A 649 -21.86 0.78 -21.39
CA PRO A 649 -22.66 0.06 -22.38
C PRO A 649 -23.24 0.94 -23.50
N LYS A 650 -23.70 2.16 -23.18
CA LYS A 650 -24.18 3.13 -24.19
C LYS A 650 -23.07 3.61 -25.13
N THR A 651 -21.85 3.71 -24.62
CA THR A 651 -20.68 4.04 -25.43
C THR A 651 -20.30 2.86 -26.32
N GLY A 652 -20.33 1.63 -25.78
CA GLY A 652 -20.13 0.41 -26.56
C GLY A 652 -21.11 0.29 -27.72
N GLU A 653 -22.41 0.48 -27.45
CA GLU A 653 -23.44 0.48 -28.48
C GLU A 653 -23.18 1.53 -29.57
N ARG A 654 -22.87 2.76 -29.18
CA ARG A 654 -22.57 3.87 -30.10
C ARG A 654 -21.35 3.60 -30.98
N LEU A 655 -20.33 2.91 -30.46
CA LEU A 655 -19.07 2.62 -31.16
C LEU A 655 -19.07 1.25 -31.84
N GLY A 656 -20.11 0.45 -31.66
CA GLY A 656 -20.19 -0.92 -32.17
C GLY A 656 -19.22 -1.88 -31.46
N ILE A 657 -18.92 -1.63 -30.18
CA ILE A 657 -18.03 -2.46 -29.35
C ILE A 657 -18.89 -3.39 -28.49
N GLY A 658 -18.67 -4.69 -28.64
CA GLY A 658 -19.29 -5.75 -27.85
C GLY A 658 -18.43 -6.17 -26.64
N GLN A 659 -19.03 -6.97 -25.76
CA GLN A 659 -18.33 -7.59 -24.63
C GLN A 659 -17.22 -8.53 -25.15
N GLY A 660 -15.98 -8.31 -24.72
CA GLY A 660 -14.83 -9.12 -25.08
C GLY A 660 -14.13 -8.72 -26.38
N ASP A 661 -14.62 -7.72 -27.11
CA ASP A 661 -13.96 -7.22 -28.30
C ASP A 661 -12.59 -6.63 -27.95
N LEU A 662 -11.58 -6.88 -28.78
CA LEU A 662 -10.26 -6.29 -28.62
C LEU A 662 -10.31 -4.83 -29.06
N VAL A 663 -10.06 -3.92 -28.13
CA VAL A 663 -10.04 -2.48 -28.36
C VAL A 663 -8.63 -1.92 -28.19
N GLU A 664 -8.35 -0.82 -28.90
CA GLU A 664 -7.11 -0.05 -28.73
C GLU A 664 -7.44 1.30 -28.10
N ILE A 665 -6.82 1.58 -26.94
CA ILE A 665 -6.84 2.91 -26.33
C ILE A 665 -5.60 3.65 -26.79
N THR A 666 -5.78 4.84 -27.32
CA THR A 666 -4.70 5.71 -27.78
C THR A 666 -4.70 7.03 -27.03
N SER A 667 -3.53 7.45 -26.61
CA SER A 667 -3.26 8.76 -26.00
C SER A 667 -2.08 9.43 -26.71
N PRO A 668 -1.80 10.73 -26.45
CA PRO A 668 -0.58 11.37 -26.97
C PRO A 668 0.73 10.70 -26.55
N GLN A 669 0.70 9.84 -25.53
CA GLN A 669 1.89 9.17 -24.97
C GLN A 669 2.08 7.72 -25.48
N GLY A 670 1.07 7.15 -26.12
CA GLY A 670 1.14 5.77 -26.62
C GLY A 670 -0.22 5.11 -26.73
N SER A 671 -0.22 3.82 -27.08
CA SER A 671 -1.43 3.02 -27.20
C SER A 671 -1.27 1.66 -26.50
N VAL A 672 -2.42 1.10 -26.07
CA VAL A 672 -2.52 -0.22 -25.45
C VAL A 672 -3.75 -0.94 -25.99
N ARG A 673 -3.65 -2.26 -26.16
CA ARG A 673 -4.76 -3.13 -26.59
C ARG A 673 -5.16 -4.06 -25.47
N ALA A 674 -6.48 -4.15 -25.23
CA ALA A 674 -7.05 -5.09 -24.27
C ALA A 674 -8.50 -5.40 -24.62
N PRO A 675 -9.07 -6.52 -24.11
CA PRO A 675 -10.48 -6.83 -24.31
C PRO A 675 -11.38 -5.82 -23.58
N ALA A 676 -12.50 -5.47 -24.21
CA ALA A 676 -13.50 -4.57 -23.64
C ALA A 676 -14.41 -5.28 -22.66
N ILE A 677 -14.70 -4.64 -21.54
CA ILE A 677 -15.77 -5.02 -20.61
C ILE A 677 -16.81 -3.91 -20.59
N LEU A 678 -18.06 -4.24 -20.91
CA LEU A 678 -19.17 -3.30 -20.83
C LEU A 678 -19.63 -3.16 -19.39
N SER A 679 -19.22 -2.06 -18.73
CA SER A 679 -19.48 -1.79 -17.32
C SER A 679 -20.50 -0.65 -17.15
N PRO A 680 -21.66 -0.88 -16.51
CA PRO A 680 -22.62 0.20 -16.21
C PRO A 680 -22.11 1.15 -15.12
N GLY A 681 -21.07 0.78 -14.37
CA GLY A 681 -20.46 1.55 -13.29
C GLY A 681 -19.41 2.56 -13.76
N ILE A 682 -19.41 2.96 -15.03
CA ILE A 682 -18.48 3.98 -15.56
C ILE A 682 -19.26 5.03 -16.36
N ALA A 683 -18.83 6.29 -16.31
CA ALA A 683 -19.46 7.35 -17.09
C ALA A 683 -19.27 7.15 -18.59
N PRO A 684 -20.21 7.62 -19.46
CA PRO A 684 -20.16 7.39 -20.91
C PRO A 684 -18.97 8.00 -21.63
N ASP A 685 -18.35 9.03 -21.04
CA ASP A 685 -17.19 9.75 -21.57
C ASP A 685 -15.85 9.29 -20.97
N MET A 686 -15.89 8.14 -20.27
CA MET A 686 -14.72 7.56 -19.64
C MET A 686 -14.40 6.17 -20.17
N VAL A 687 -13.11 5.84 -20.11
CA VAL A 687 -12.58 4.47 -20.22
C VAL A 687 -11.64 4.22 -19.05
N ALA A 688 -11.67 3.02 -18.47
CA ALA A 688 -10.84 2.68 -17.34
C ALA A 688 -10.14 1.34 -17.54
N MET A 689 -8.96 1.19 -16.94
CA MET A 689 -8.15 -0.02 -17.05
C MET A 689 -7.41 -0.32 -15.75
N PRO A 690 -7.44 -1.57 -15.22
CA PRO A 690 -6.60 -1.94 -14.10
C PRO A 690 -5.14 -1.97 -14.52
N VAL A 691 -4.26 -1.52 -13.62
CA VAL A 691 -2.80 -1.65 -13.80
C VAL A 691 -2.30 -2.94 -13.18
N GLY A 692 -1.09 -3.35 -13.55
CA GLY A 692 -0.34 -4.39 -12.86
C GLY A 692 -0.08 -5.66 -13.68
N GLN A 693 -0.55 -5.73 -14.93
CA GLN A 693 -0.21 -6.78 -15.90
C GLN A 693 0.69 -6.23 -16.99
N GLY A 694 1.29 -7.13 -17.79
CA GLY A 694 2.14 -6.77 -18.92
C GLY A 694 3.62 -6.65 -18.55
N HIS A 695 4.09 -7.39 -17.55
CA HIS A 695 5.50 -7.53 -17.22
C HIS A 695 6.28 -8.24 -18.31
N GLU A 696 7.49 -7.74 -18.61
CA GLU A 696 8.46 -8.39 -19.50
C GLU A 696 9.37 -9.36 -18.73
N ASN A 697 9.64 -9.05 -17.46
CA ASN A 697 10.53 -9.79 -16.57
C ASN A 697 9.98 -9.73 -15.13
N PHE A 698 9.21 -10.67 -14.68
CA PHE A 698 8.81 -10.78 -13.27
C PHE A 698 8.29 -12.17 -12.95
N GLY A 699 9.05 -13.18 -13.37
CA GLY A 699 8.66 -14.57 -13.22
C GLY A 699 7.61 -15.01 -14.25
N ARG A 700 7.29 -16.30 -14.24
CA ARG A 700 6.46 -16.99 -15.26
C ARG A 700 4.98 -16.67 -15.21
N PHE A 701 4.50 -15.98 -14.16
CA PHE A 701 3.06 -15.74 -13.94
C PHE A 701 2.65 -14.30 -14.21
N ALA A 702 3.59 -13.37 -14.36
CA ALA A 702 3.31 -11.94 -14.45
C ALA A 702 3.17 -11.40 -15.89
N SER A 703 3.44 -12.21 -16.91
CA SER A 703 3.42 -11.80 -18.33
C SER A 703 2.04 -11.73 -18.93
#